data_00224a80dac05770e4d7a383576e9e5b
#
_entry.id   00224a80dac05770e4d7a383576e9e5b
#
_cell.length_a   1.000
_cell.length_b   1.000
_cell.length_c   1.000
_cell.angle_alpha   90.00
_cell.angle_beta   90.00
_cell.angle_gamma   90.00
#
_symmetry.space_group_name_H-M   'P 1'
#
loop_
_entity.id
_entity.type
_entity.pdbx_description
1 polymer ?
#
loop_
_entity_poly.entity_id
_entity_poly.type
_entity_poly.pdbx_seq_one_letter_code
_entity_poly.pdbx_strand_id
1 'polypeptide(L)'
;MFYSEKDDREKQLRFSIRKVSFGAASVAVAALYLFMGSGAVSAAEAQAIQSNEEVAADKDSETEKKSEEQQPTYAAPAAKEQGSATNTEAGDKGKQESHPETKEEEANSSEQSEPATKTQSEENSVNGDSSSPKSEGEGTKSEEASSKPKVRKRRDADPVPPATAADADLDANQTYTAPEDGASVDDLATKLNALPETVENEKKLANIDQVGDTKNINQGEVKELAEFGGWKAVNGGKFGVARKTDRGVFPIETVNTVLKGADRYNTWTQESVFNRDSRYALFLSKVRTKSTRNLSTFDKSVYMDRNEGKTISKGLEGFNGIEKTFKVYSQGVGSSVEIAFNIGYTGDIDGKKATYKVELLGKKENNDIPLYSVNFDPAKSVSDNDKSVTKATEISSKIIDMPVAGINKENLNHKLAESPYSPKGTAGTFKSKKIDIPAGYTEYKVRISSNDNLHLGMGYQVEWNHYALPITGTGFTVTQNTSKVAKDLAEKVYNKLTEQKEKDTKWSTLETKAAYDEKLQKIKENIESGASTSDYQTVVKEALEKQKNLNEEKKIKHKAADEIAEKAAEKLVKIDDDETLSENEKRIATEKVIAEAEKAAQKVKIAIDQDGVEKAKTDGIDAITKVNPVGKDKAKKAIQDELDKKEAEIEGNDQLSPDEKQVAKEQAKAAADKATRAIDQQPATADTPEAATQAQTAVTTAQTTGEADIKKVNPVGKDKAKKA
;
A
#
# COMPACT_ATOMS: atom_id res chain seq x y z
N MET A 1 -12.66 -24.45 5.81
CA MET A 1 -11.51 -25.36 5.75
C MET A 1 -10.47 -24.86 6.71
N PHE A 2 -10.36 -25.52 7.85
CA PHE A 2 -9.38 -25.21 8.89
C PHE A 2 -8.04 -25.80 8.48
N TYR A 3 -7.03 -24.96 8.26
CA TYR A 3 -5.64 -25.40 8.18
C TYR A 3 -5.04 -25.32 9.59
N SER A 4 -4.57 -26.45 10.06
CA SER A 4 -4.04 -26.72 11.37
C SER A 4 -2.61 -26.21 11.48
N GLU A 5 -2.35 -25.40 12.50
CA GLU A 5 -1.04 -24.86 12.95
C GLU A 5 -0.08 -25.92 13.52
N LYS A 6 -0.09 -27.15 13.03
CA LYS A 6 0.71 -28.25 13.59
C LYS A 6 1.91 -28.69 12.77
N ASP A 7 2.13 -28.15 11.56
CA ASP A 7 3.18 -28.67 10.66
C ASP A 7 4.52 -27.91 10.64
N ASP A 8 4.67 -26.86 11.45
CA ASP A 8 5.94 -26.10 11.49
C ASP A 8 6.90 -26.49 12.63
N ARG A 9 6.60 -27.54 13.40
CA ARG A 9 7.48 -27.99 14.51
C ARG A 9 8.43 -29.15 14.18
N GLU A 10 8.44 -29.71 12.98
CA GLU A 10 9.26 -30.88 12.64
C GLU A 10 10.25 -30.68 11.49
N LYS A 11 10.62 -29.45 11.15
CA LYS A 11 11.87 -29.22 10.40
C LYS A 11 13.02 -28.88 11.34
N GLN A 12 13.22 -29.69 12.37
CA GLN A 12 14.49 -29.76 13.05
C GLN A 12 15.54 -30.32 12.09
N LEU A 13 16.52 -29.48 11.83
CA LEU A 13 17.76 -29.72 11.10
C LEU A 13 18.33 -31.10 11.43
N ARG A 14 18.21 -32.04 10.52
CA ARG A 14 19.04 -33.25 10.52
C ARG A 14 20.44 -32.85 10.05
N PHE A 15 21.24 -32.35 10.98
CA PHE A 15 22.68 -32.35 10.79
C PHE A 15 23.18 -33.79 10.86
N SER A 16 23.76 -34.25 9.78
CA SER A 16 24.46 -35.50 9.72
C SER A 16 25.77 -35.36 10.54
N ILE A 17 25.69 -35.68 11.83
CA ILE A 17 26.85 -35.90 12.67
C ILE A 17 27.46 -37.25 12.23
N ARG A 18 28.33 -37.21 11.24
CA ARG A 18 29.21 -38.34 10.92
C ARG A 18 30.39 -38.25 11.86
N LYS A 19 30.44 -39.21 12.85
CA LYS A 19 31.59 -39.58 13.65
C LYS A 19 32.29 -38.42 14.38
N VAL A 20 31.75 -38.00 15.46
CA VAL A 20 32.58 -37.52 16.57
C VAL A 20 32.39 -38.55 17.69
N SER A 21 33.48 -39.09 18.17
CA SER A 21 33.50 -39.94 19.37
C SER A 21 32.76 -39.17 20.49
N PHE A 22 31.88 -39.86 21.20
CA PHE A 22 31.14 -39.29 22.32
C PHE A 22 32.13 -38.88 23.44
N GLY A 23 32.75 -37.69 23.28
CA GLY A 23 33.63 -37.04 24.24
C GLY A 23 33.07 -35.69 24.69
N ALA A 24 33.76 -35.04 25.58
CA ALA A 24 33.43 -33.75 26.22
C ALA A 24 32.92 -32.64 25.26
N ALA A 25 33.32 -32.68 23.96
CA ALA A 25 32.92 -31.74 22.95
C ALA A 25 31.42 -31.77 22.65
N SER A 26 30.77 -32.97 22.66
CA SER A 26 29.33 -33.11 22.38
C SER A 26 28.48 -32.57 23.53
N VAL A 27 28.96 -32.68 24.75
CA VAL A 27 28.27 -32.17 25.94
C VAL A 27 28.37 -30.66 26.02
N ALA A 28 29.51 -30.08 25.64
CA ALA A 28 29.76 -28.64 25.67
C ALA A 28 28.88 -27.92 24.64
N VAL A 29 28.77 -28.45 23.42
CA VAL A 29 27.89 -27.90 22.38
C VAL A 29 26.43 -28.01 22.78
N ALA A 30 26.01 -29.14 23.39
CA ALA A 30 24.66 -29.33 23.91
C ALA A 30 24.34 -28.38 25.09
N ALA A 31 25.30 -28.10 25.96
CA ALA A 31 25.15 -27.16 27.07
C ALA A 31 24.99 -25.71 26.53
N LEU A 32 25.73 -25.34 25.50
CA LEU A 32 25.62 -24.00 24.85
C LEU A 32 24.22 -23.80 24.22
N TYR A 33 23.68 -24.81 23.57
CA TYR A 33 22.31 -24.80 23.01
C TYR A 33 21.22 -24.76 24.08
N LEU A 34 21.38 -25.47 25.17
CA LEU A 34 20.44 -25.43 26.30
C LEU A 34 20.45 -24.10 27.03
N PHE A 35 21.60 -23.45 27.14
CA PHE A 35 21.72 -22.14 27.77
C PHE A 35 21.01 -21.04 26.96
N MET A 36 20.96 -21.14 25.63
CA MET A 36 20.23 -20.21 24.78
C MET A 36 18.72 -20.47 24.70
N GLY A 37 18.26 -21.67 25.02
CA GLY A 37 16.83 -22.08 24.97
C GLY A 37 16.02 -21.77 26.22
N SER A 38 16.62 -21.41 27.34
CA SER A 38 15.90 -21.14 28.61
C SER A 38 15.69 -19.63 28.81
N GLY A 39 14.46 -19.22 28.57
CA GLY A 39 13.68 -18.08 29.00
C GLY A 39 14.31 -16.81 29.57
N ALA A 40 13.76 -15.74 29.10
CA ALA A 40 13.75 -14.37 29.57
C ALA A 40 14.41 -14.09 30.96
N VAL A 41 15.57 -13.42 30.90
CA VAL A 41 16.09 -12.69 32.05
C VAL A 41 15.53 -11.27 31.99
N SER A 42 14.94 -10.80 33.10
CA SER A 42 14.36 -9.46 33.15
C SER A 42 15.45 -8.38 33.07
N ALA A 43 15.10 -7.22 32.52
CA ALA A 43 15.99 -6.07 32.37
C ALA A 43 16.67 -5.61 33.69
N ALA A 44 16.13 -6.03 34.85
CA ALA A 44 16.69 -5.73 36.18
C ALA A 44 17.96 -6.53 36.50
N GLU A 45 18.11 -7.76 35.97
CA GLU A 45 19.34 -8.57 36.18
C GLU A 45 20.51 -8.10 35.31
N ALA A 46 20.24 -7.53 34.13
CA ALA A 46 21.29 -6.97 33.25
C ALA A 46 21.94 -5.72 33.85
N GLN A 47 21.21 -4.92 34.64
CA GLN A 47 21.75 -3.74 35.33
C GLN A 47 22.62 -4.12 36.56
N ALA A 48 22.34 -5.25 37.21
CA ALA A 48 23.13 -5.70 38.35
C ALA A 48 24.55 -6.20 37.97
N ILE A 49 24.72 -6.66 36.74
CA ILE A 49 26.02 -7.16 36.23
C ILE A 49 26.91 -5.97 35.76
N GLN A 50 26.31 -4.87 35.26
CA GLN A 50 27.07 -3.66 34.87
C GLN A 50 27.54 -2.83 36.07
N SER A 51 26.85 -2.91 37.21
CA SER A 51 27.23 -2.12 38.40
C SER A 51 28.39 -2.70 39.21
N ASN A 52 28.86 -3.92 38.92
CA ASN A 52 29.96 -4.55 39.62
C ASN A 52 31.36 -4.39 38.96
N GLU A 53 31.42 -3.83 37.74
CA GLU A 53 32.71 -3.56 37.06
C GLU A 53 33.22 -2.09 37.21
N GLU A 54 32.41 -1.20 37.86
CA GLU A 54 32.78 0.23 38.02
C GLU A 54 33.26 0.63 39.42
N VAL A 55 33.61 -0.35 40.26
CA VAL A 55 34.16 -0.07 41.58
C VAL A 55 35.59 -0.63 41.73
N ALA A 56 36.50 -0.15 40.91
CA ALA A 56 37.96 -0.21 41.22
C ALA A 56 38.74 0.73 40.31
N ALA A 57 38.75 2.02 40.60
CA ALA A 57 39.87 2.96 40.40
C ALA A 57 39.37 4.37 40.73
N ASP A 58 39.69 4.74 41.80
CA ASP A 58 40.57 5.77 42.37
C ASP A 58 39.96 7.11 42.72
N LYS A 59 40.09 7.39 43.99
CA LYS A 59 40.07 8.70 44.63
C LYS A 59 41.25 9.54 44.12
N ASP A 60 40.98 10.74 43.76
CA ASP A 60 41.45 11.97 44.40
C ASP A 60 41.36 13.19 43.48
N SER A 61 40.83 14.21 44.09
CA SER A 61 41.21 15.62 44.01
C SER A 61 40.29 16.59 43.29
N GLU A 62 39.73 17.43 44.15
CA GLU A 62 39.03 18.68 43.96
C GLU A 62 39.73 19.67 43.01
N THR A 63 39.00 20.47 42.27
CA THR A 63 38.73 21.91 42.49
C THR A 63 38.17 22.60 41.26
N GLU A 64 37.04 23.27 41.49
CA GLU A 64 36.50 24.52 40.95
C GLU A 64 37.08 25.20 39.67
N LYS A 65 36.25 25.60 38.75
CA LYS A 65 35.69 26.94 38.45
C LYS A 65 35.26 27.12 37.01
N LYS A 66 34.00 27.60 36.91
CA LYS A 66 33.41 28.57 35.96
C LYS A 66 34.27 29.16 34.84
N SER A 67 33.69 29.18 33.62
CA SER A 67 33.16 30.34 32.88
C SER A 67 32.90 29.98 31.40
N GLU A 68 31.71 30.25 30.96
CA GLU A 68 31.23 31.19 29.92
C GLU A 68 31.86 31.16 28.53
N GLU A 69 30.92 31.04 27.57
CA GLU A 69 30.83 31.68 26.25
C GLU A 69 31.89 31.38 25.17
N GLN A 70 31.42 30.88 24.05
CA GLN A 70 31.21 31.63 22.81
C GLN A 70 31.01 30.67 21.61
N GLN A 71 29.94 30.94 20.86
CA GLN A 71 29.77 30.49 19.47
C GLN A 71 30.82 31.14 18.57
N PRO A 72 31.10 30.57 17.42
CA PRO A 72 31.10 31.38 16.22
C PRO A 72 30.23 30.81 15.07
N THR A 73 29.35 31.66 14.63
CA THR A 73 28.75 31.77 13.31
C THR A 73 29.78 31.89 12.21
N TYR A 74 29.57 31.21 11.08
CA TYR A 74 30.11 31.68 9.81
C TYR A 74 29.05 31.60 8.69
N ALA A 75 28.93 32.75 8.04
CA ALA A 75 28.06 33.13 7.00
C ALA A 75 28.46 32.55 5.61
N ALA A 76 27.49 32.52 4.74
CA ALA A 76 27.62 32.32 3.32
C ALA A 76 28.34 33.49 2.61
N PRO A 77 28.79 33.31 1.36
CA PRO A 77 28.78 34.41 0.42
C PRO A 77 27.96 34.13 -0.82
N ALA A 78 27.27 35.19 -1.23
CA ALA A 78 26.42 35.36 -2.38
C ALA A 78 27.19 35.59 -3.69
N ALA A 79 26.47 35.27 -4.75
CA ALA A 79 26.39 35.80 -6.11
C ALA A 79 27.49 36.67 -6.68
N LYS A 80 27.82 36.43 -7.95
CA LYS A 80 27.95 37.48 -8.97
C LYS A 80 27.67 36.97 -10.37
N GLU A 81 26.80 37.75 -11.01
CA GLU A 81 26.38 37.77 -12.39
C GLU A 81 27.52 38.18 -13.33
N GLN A 82 27.20 38.01 -14.59
CA GLN A 82 27.51 38.73 -15.84
C GLN A 82 28.13 37.77 -16.88
N GLY A 83 27.70 37.68 -18.07
CA GLY A 83 26.90 38.53 -18.91
C GLY A 83 27.21 38.21 -20.37
N SER A 84 26.18 38.23 -21.15
CA SER A 84 26.12 38.82 -22.49
C SER A 84 26.78 38.19 -23.72
N ALA A 85 25.90 37.91 -24.64
CA ALA A 85 25.84 38.36 -26.04
C ALA A 85 26.51 37.46 -27.09
N THR A 86 25.78 37.11 -28.00
CA THR A 86 25.26 37.57 -29.28
C THR A 86 25.61 36.67 -30.46
N ASN A 87 24.55 36.39 -31.22
CA ASN A 87 24.47 36.37 -32.68
C ASN A 87 25.36 35.40 -33.47
N THR A 88 24.95 34.80 -34.50
CA THR A 88 24.05 35.07 -35.63
C THR A 88 24.02 33.87 -36.56
N GLU A 89 22.85 33.70 -37.19
CA GLU A 89 22.58 33.40 -38.61
C GLU A 89 23.11 32.10 -39.22
N ALA A 90 22.20 31.38 -39.73
CA ALA A 90 21.56 31.37 -41.05
C ALA A 90 21.99 30.24 -41.97
N GLY A 91 21.04 29.72 -42.67
CA GLY A 91 21.17 29.07 -43.98
C GLY A 91 20.80 27.59 -43.98
N ASP A 92 19.65 27.29 -44.38
CA ASP A 92 18.88 27.28 -45.63
C ASP A 92 19.06 26.00 -46.45
N LYS A 93 17.90 25.46 -46.85
CA LYS A 93 17.62 24.56 -47.99
C LYS A 93 18.07 23.10 -47.89
N GLY A 94 17.22 22.19 -48.14
CA GLY A 94 16.14 22.02 -49.06
C GLY A 94 15.76 20.57 -49.20
N LYS A 95 14.49 20.36 -49.48
CA LYS A 95 13.87 19.45 -50.44
C LYS A 95 14.44 18.04 -50.61
N GLN A 96 13.67 16.99 -50.63
CA GLN A 96 12.52 16.63 -51.43
C GLN A 96 12.19 15.17 -51.18
N GLU A 97 10.91 14.89 -51.01
CA GLU A 97 10.08 13.92 -51.71
C GLU A 97 10.65 12.54 -52.08
N SER A 98 9.93 11.50 -51.66
CA SER A 98 9.13 10.70 -52.58
C SER A 98 8.50 9.51 -51.91
N HIS A 99 7.16 9.41 -52.03
CA HIS A 99 6.38 8.19 -52.10
C HIS A 99 6.76 7.36 -53.33
N PRO A 100 6.48 6.06 -53.44
CA PRO A 100 5.17 5.54 -53.77
C PRO A 100 4.82 4.23 -53.08
N GLU A 101 3.52 4.06 -52.75
CA GLU A 101 2.44 3.30 -53.40
C GLU A 101 2.68 1.86 -53.82
N THR A 102 1.72 1.10 -53.32
CA THR A 102 0.88 0.04 -53.92
C THR A 102 1.39 -1.39 -53.88
N LYS A 103 0.58 -2.28 -53.51
CA LYS A 103 -0.60 -3.01 -53.92
C LYS A 103 -0.74 -4.29 -53.08
N GLU A 104 -1.93 -4.54 -52.57
CA GLU A 104 -2.96 -5.53 -53.00
C GLU A 104 -2.49 -6.94 -53.30
N GLU A 105 -3.13 -7.88 -52.62
CA GLU A 105 -4.02 -8.95 -53.07
C GLU A 105 -4.19 -9.97 -51.94
N GLU A 106 -5.41 -10.09 -51.45
CA GLU A 106 -6.48 -11.04 -51.69
C GLU A 106 -6.11 -12.52 -51.60
N ALA A 107 -6.86 -13.23 -50.83
CA ALA A 107 -7.73 -14.35 -51.09
C ALA A 107 -7.74 -15.37 -49.96
N ASN A 108 -8.82 -15.52 -49.30
CA ASN A 108 -9.97 -16.38 -49.52
C ASN A 108 -9.96 -17.75 -48.83
N SER A 109 -11.10 -17.95 -48.21
CA SER A 109 -11.94 -19.15 -48.06
C SER A 109 -11.60 -20.09 -46.91
N SER A 110 -12.52 -20.33 -46.13
CA SER A 110 -13.78 -21.08 -46.11
C SER A 110 -13.75 -22.11 -45.01
N GLU A 111 -14.78 -22.10 -44.33
CA GLU A 111 -15.90 -23.01 -44.06
C GLU A 111 -15.83 -23.84 -42.80
N GLN A 112 -16.90 -23.62 -42.03
CA GLN A 112 -17.93 -24.56 -41.55
C GLN A 112 -17.48 -25.65 -40.57
N SER A 113 -18.13 -25.86 -39.47
CA SER A 113 -19.54 -26.23 -39.27
C SER A 113 -19.84 -26.39 -37.78
N GLU A 114 -21.02 -25.95 -37.40
CA GLU A 114 -21.78 -26.48 -36.23
C GLU A 114 -22.25 -27.90 -36.53
N PRO A 115 -22.74 -28.68 -35.56
CA PRO A 115 -24.10 -28.49 -35.09
C PRO A 115 -24.37 -28.82 -33.60
N ALA A 116 -25.54 -28.32 -33.22
CA ALA A 116 -26.32 -28.55 -32.02
C ALA A 116 -26.82 -29.99 -31.81
N THR A 117 -27.18 -30.30 -30.57
CA THR A 117 -28.42 -31.04 -30.15
C THR A 117 -28.48 -30.96 -28.60
N LYS A 118 -29.50 -30.29 -28.00
CA LYS A 118 -30.83 -30.79 -27.56
C LYS A 118 -30.78 -32.04 -26.68
N THR A 119 -31.33 -31.96 -25.47
CA THR A 119 -32.67 -32.33 -25.01
C THR A 119 -32.73 -32.17 -23.49
N GLN A 120 -33.67 -31.39 -22.91
CA GLN A 120 -34.99 -31.79 -22.31
C GLN A 120 -34.84 -32.89 -21.24
N SER A 121 -35.45 -32.90 -20.12
CA SER A 121 -36.71 -32.36 -19.58
C SER A 121 -36.85 -32.82 -18.13
N GLU A 122 -37.69 -32.18 -17.45
CA GLU A 122 -38.89 -32.40 -16.63
C GLU A 122 -38.65 -32.55 -15.13
N GLU A 123 -39.26 -31.63 -14.45
CA GLU A 123 -40.48 -31.65 -13.62
C GLU A 123 -40.48 -32.59 -12.42
N ASN A 124 -40.66 -32.05 -11.24
CA ASN A 124 -41.91 -32.09 -10.48
C ASN A 124 -41.80 -31.40 -9.11
N SER A 125 -42.62 -30.45 -8.94
CA SER A 125 -43.51 -29.99 -7.92
C SER A 125 -43.77 -30.98 -6.75
N VAL A 126 -44.00 -30.47 -5.55
CA VAL A 126 -45.24 -30.48 -4.77
C VAL A 126 -45.05 -29.86 -3.38
N ASN A 127 -45.80 -28.80 -3.11
CA ASN A 127 -46.60 -28.37 -1.96
C ASN A 127 -46.36 -28.88 -0.52
N GLY A 128 -46.60 -27.93 0.37
CA GLY A 128 -47.21 -28.11 1.68
C GLY A 128 -46.63 -27.21 2.74
N ASP A 129 -47.12 -26.12 2.97
CA ASP A 129 -48.19 -25.52 3.74
C ASP A 129 -48.02 -25.60 5.28
N SER A 130 -48.14 -24.43 5.87
CA SER A 130 -48.90 -24.14 7.10
C SER A 130 -48.23 -24.13 8.46
N SER A 131 -48.29 -22.96 9.01
CA SER A 131 -48.83 -22.56 10.32
C SER A 131 -47.89 -22.34 11.48
N SER A 132 -47.91 -21.08 11.94
CA SER A 132 -47.68 -20.64 13.33
C SER A 132 -48.73 -21.25 14.30
N PRO A 133 -48.48 -21.31 15.60
CA PRO A 133 -48.97 -20.18 16.39
C PRO A 133 -48.14 -19.80 17.64
N LYS A 134 -48.48 -18.59 18.15
CA LYS A 134 -48.17 -17.95 19.42
C LYS A 134 -48.41 -18.85 20.66
N SER A 135 -47.67 -18.62 21.72
CA SER A 135 -48.27 -18.20 23.00
C SER A 135 -47.21 -17.88 24.06
N GLU A 136 -47.59 -16.91 24.82
CA GLU A 136 -47.14 -16.26 26.03
C GLU A 136 -46.87 -17.21 27.20
N GLY A 137 -46.07 -16.73 28.20
CA GLY A 137 -46.12 -17.27 29.55
C GLY A 137 -44.92 -16.89 30.43
N GLU A 138 -45.22 -15.96 31.29
CA GLU A 138 -44.53 -15.42 32.46
C GLU A 138 -43.74 -16.42 33.36
N GLY A 139 -42.70 -15.88 34.02
CA GLY A 139 -42.66 -16.03 35.44
C GLY A 139 -41.35 -16.40 36.12
N THR A 140 -40.78 -15.44 36.83
CA THR A 140 -40.14 -15.45 38.16
C THR A 140 -38.72 -15.99 38.39
N LYS A 141 -37.92 -15.01 38.84
CA LYS A 141 -36.93 -14.89 39.96
C LYS A 141 -36.14 -16.11 40.45
N SER A 142 -34.81 -16.00 40.52
CA SER A 142 -34.04 -15.49 41.67
C SER A 142 -32.53 -15.82 41.54
N GLU A 143 -31.73 -14.83 41.91
CA GLU A 143 -30.51 -14.77 42.74
C GLU A 143 -29.21 -15.39 42.35
N GLU A 144 -28.27 -14.47 42.18
CA GLU A 144 -26.89 -14.34 42.70
C GLU A 144 -25.85 -15.43 42.44
N ALA A 145 -24.85 -15.05 41.66
CA ALA A 145 -23.45 -15.11 42.09
C ALA A 145 -22.54 -14.30 41.17
N SER A 146 -21.82 -13.42 41.80
CA SER A 146 -20.82 -12.48 41.36
C SER A 146 -19.72 -13.09 40.48
N SER A 147 -19.49 -12.54 39.30
CA SER A 147 -18.16 -12.43 38.69
C SER A 147 -18.11 -11.23 37.72
N LYS A 148 -17.14 -10.36 37.95
CA LYS A 148 -16.94 -9.08 37.24
C LYS A 148 -16.81 -9.31 35.74
N PRO A 149 -17.56 -8.59 34.88
CA PRO A 149 -17.32 -8.58 33.44
C PRO A 149 -16.22 -7.58 33.11
N LYS A 150 -15.27 -8.00 32.28
CA LYS A 150 -14.37 -7.14 31.53
C LYS A 150 -15.22 -6.17 30.72
N VAL A 151 -15.05 -4.89 30.96
CA VAL A 151 -15.65 -3.80 30.19
C VAL A 151 -15.13 -3.90 28.76
N ARG A 152 -15.97 -4.39 27.85
CA ARG A 152 -15.83 -4.12 26.42
C ARG A 152 -16.16 -2.65 26.23
N LYS A 153 -15.19 -1.82 25.82
CA LYS A 153 -15.45 -0.50 25.28
C LYS A 153 -16.48 -0.65 24.15
N ARG A 154 -17.67 -0.10 24.37
CA ARG A 154 -18.62 0.17 23.32
C ARG A 154 -17.91 1.04 22.28
N ARG A 155 -17.95 0.64 21.01
CA ARG A 155 -17.73 1.56 19.91
C ARG A 155 -18.82 2.63 20.09
N ASP A 156 -18.40 3.85 20.29
CA ASP A 156 -19.28 5.00 20.15
C ASP A 156 -19.77 4.99 18.70
N ALA A 157 -21.06 4.75 18.55
CA ALA A 157 -21.73 5.01 17.29
C ALA A 157 -21.64 6.52 17.06
N ASP A 158 -21.20 6.93 15.87
CA ASP A 158 -21.26 8.30 15.41
C ASP A 158 -22.68 8.85 15.71
N PRO A 159 -22.79 10.10 16.16
CA PRO A 159 -24.09 10.68 16.46
C PRO A 159 -24.93 10.68 15.18
N VAL A 160 -25.98 9.89 15.17
CA VAL A 160 -27.00 9.92 14.12
C VAL A 160 -27.57 11.36 14.12
N PRO A 161 -27.45 12.12 13.01
CA PRO A 161 -28.07 13.42 12.94
C PRO A 161 -29.58 13.27 13.14
N PRO A 162 -30.26 14.26 13.76
CA PRO A 162 -31.68 14.17 14.03
C PRO A 162 -32.42 13.97 12.71
N ALA A 163 -33.29 12.97 12.69
CA ALA A 163 -34.19 12.69 11.57
C ALA A 163 -35.14 13.86 11.39
N THR A 164 -34.79 14.76 10.50
CA THR A 164 -35.71 15.80 10.00
C THR A 164 -35.77 15.70 8.50
N ALA A 165 -36.95 15.40 8.04
CA ALA A 165 -37.41 15.38 6.66
C ALA A 165 -37.10 14.15 5.83
N ALA A 166 -38.15 13.56 5.28
CA ALA A 166 -38.14 12.51 4.26
C ALA A 166 -37.41 12.87 2.95
N ASP A 167 -36.81 14.06 2.87
CA ASP A 167 -36.07 14.59 1.72
C ASP A 167 -34.56 14.76 1.97
N ALA A 168 -34.02 14.26 3.08
CA ALA A 168 -32.57 14.31 3.29
C ALA A 168 -31.84 13.49 2.23
N ASP A 169 -31.12 14.19 1.36
CA ASP A 169 -30.28 13.57 0.32
C ASP A 169 -28.92 13.20 0.94
N LEU A 170 -28.86 12.02 1.55
CA LEU A 170 -27.66 11.53 2.23
C LEU A 170 -26.48 11.43 1.27
N ASP A 171 -26.72 11.08 0.01
CA ASP A 171 -25.65 10.94 -0.98
C ASP A 171 -25.01 12.29 -1.32
N ALA A 172 -25.81 13.34 -1.41
CA ALA A 172 -25.31 14.70 -1.63
C ALA A 172 -24.53 15.27 -0.42
N ASN A 173 -24.71 14.68 0.77
CA ASN A 173 -24.17 15.18 2.02
C ASN A 173 -23.02 14.33 2.61
N GLN A 174 -22.45 13.41 1.85
CA GLN A 174 -21.32 12.59 2.30
C GLN A 174 -20.09 13.45 2.57
N THR A 175 -19.47 13.27 3.74
CA THR A 175 -18.26 13.98 4.15
C THR A 175 -17.27 13.02 4.81
N TYR A 176 -15.98 13.36 4.72
CA TYR A 176 -14.90 12.67 5.37
C TYR A 176 -14.59 13.32 6.73
N THR A 177 -14.41 12.48 7.74
CA THR A 177 -13.92 12.92 9.05
C THR A 177 -12.42 12.64 9.14
N ALA A 178 -11.63 13.70 9.23
CA ALA A 178 -10.19 13.59 9.37
C ALA A 178 -9.80 12.86 10.66
N PRO A 179 -8.69 12.10 10.69
CA PRO A 179 -8.16 11.54 11.92
C PRO A 179 -7.72 12.68 12.87
N GLU A 180 -7.69 12.39 14.17
CA GLU A 180 -7.20 13.31 15.19
C GLU A 180 -5.71 13.59 15.02
N ASP A 181 -5.25 14.74 15.48
CA ASP A 181 -3.83 15.06 15.57
C ASP A 181 -3.16 14.06 16.51
N GLY A 182 -2.12 13.38 16.03
CA GLY A 182 -1.46 12.32 16.80
C GLY A 182 -1.96 10.90 16.57
N ALA A 183 -2.94 10.67 15.68
CA ALA A 183 -3.39 9.32 15.31
C ALA A 183 -2.22 8.38 15.01
N SER A 184 -2.31 7.12 15.43
CA SER A 184 -1.28 6.11 15.19
C SER A 184 -1.13 5.77 13.70
N VAL A 185 -0.02 5.12 13.34
CA VAL A 185 0.18 4.61 11.96
C VAL A 185 -0.94 3.64 11.58
N ASP A 186 -1.35 2.77 12.48
CA ASP A 186 -2.42 1.79 12.25
C ASP A 186 -3.78 2.45 12.07
N ASP A 187 -4.10 3.52 12.84
CA ASP A 187 -5.33 4.27 12.67
C ASP A 187 -5.38 5.00 11.33
N LEU A 188 -4.26 5.64 10.93
CA LEU A 188 -4.12 6.31 9.65
C LEU A 188 -4.26 5.33 8.48
N ALA A 189 -3.59 4.17 8.55
CA ALA A 189 -3.67 3.13 7.54
C ALA A 189 -5.07 2.51 7.46
N THR A 190 -5.74 2.32 8.59
CA THR A 190 -7.13 1.84 8.65
C THR A 190 -8.08 2.82 7.99
N LYS A 191 -7.94 4.13 8.27
CA LYS A 191 -8.70 5.19 7.62
C LYS A 191 -8.44 5.23 6.11
N LEU A 192 -7.18 5.11 5.69
CA LEU A 192 -6.80 5.06 4.27
C LEU A 192 -7.43 3.86 3.57
N ASN A 193 -7.34 2.67 4.15
CA ASN A 193 -7.91 1.45 3.58
C ASN A 193 -9.45 1.45 3.51
N ALA A 194 -10.12 2.25 4.34
CA ALA A 194 -11.56 2.40 4.32
C ALA A 194 -12.07 3.39 3.26
N LEU A 195 -11.20 4.15 2.58
CA LEU A 195 -11.61 5.10 1.56
C LEU A 195 -12.08 4.36 0.30
N PRO A 196 -13.25 4.70 -0.26
CA PRO A 196 -13.59 4.28 -1.63
C PRO A 196 -12.75 5.08 -2.63
N GLU A 197 -12.57 4.60 -3.85
CA GLU A 197 -11.91 5.37 -4.92
C GLU A 197 -12.68 6.64 -5.26
N THR A 198 -14.01 6.52 -5.32
CA THR A 198 -14.93 7.62 -5.60
C THR A 198 -16.14 7.58 -4.68
N VAL A 199 -16.67 8.75 -4.37
CA VAL A 199 -17.93 8.94 -3.65
C VAL A 199 -19.00 9.37 -4.63
N GLU A 200 -20.07 8.58 -4.76
CA GLU A 200 -21.22 8.92 -5.59
C GLU A 200 -22.14 9.87 -4.82
N ASN A 201 -22.27 11.10 -5.32
CA ASN A 201 -23.07 12.14 -4.67
C ASN A 201 -24.47 12.31 -5.26
N GLU A 202 -24.73 11.82 -6.48
CA GLU A 202 -26.01 11.92 -7.13
C GLU A 202 -26.60 10.54 -7.41
N LYS A 203 -27.69 10.20 -6.71
CA LYS A 203 -28.45 8.97 -6.93
C LYS A 203 -29.92 9.21 -7.19
N LYS A 204 -30.46 10.36 -6.79
CA LYS A 204 -31.89 10.63 -6.96
C LYS A 204 -32.23 10.87 -8.43
N LEU A 205 -31.53 11.77 -9.12
CA LEU A 205 -31.79 12.00 -10.55
C LEU A 205 -31.31 10.82 -11.40
N ALA A 206 -30.27 10.10 -10.99
CA ALA A 206 -29.87 8.84 -11.63
C ALA A 206 -31.01 7.81 -11.62
N ASN A 207 -31.84 7.80 -10.59
CA ASN A 207 -33.04 6.94 -10.45
C ASN A 207 -34.33 7.74 -10.74
N ILE A 208 -34.37 8.45 -11.85
CA ILE A 208 -35.42 9.39 -12.23
C ILE A 208 -36.82 8.81 -12.15
N ASP A 209 -37.00 7.52 -12.43
CA ASP A 209 -38.29 6.84 -12.39
C ASP A 209 -38.86 6.75 -10.99
N GLN A 210 -38.02 6.46 -9.97
CA GLN A 210 -38.44 6.40 -8.57
C GLN A 210 -38.88 7.79 -8.08
N VAL A 211 -38.12 8.83 -8.43
CA VAL A 211 -38.48 10.21 -8.07
C VAL A 211 -39.75 10.63 -8.79
N GLY A 212 -39.87 10.32 -10.09
CA GLY A 212 -41.04 10.67 -10.91
C GLY A 212 -42.34 10.08 -10.37
N ASP A 213 -42.31 8.84 -9.89
CA ASP A 213 -43.48 8.16 -9.32
C ASP A 213 -44.05 8.89 -8.10
N THR A 214 -43.21 9.65 -7.38
CA THR A 214 -43.67 10.46 -6.21
C THR A 214 -44.32 11.81 -6.58
N LYS A 215 -44.22 12.23 -7.86
CA LYS A 215 -44.63 13.60 -8.29
C LYS A 215 -46.05 13.70 -8.88
N ASN A 216 -46.80 12.60 -8.91
CA ASN A 216 -48.17 12.56 -9.45
C ASN A 216 -48.27 13.16 -10.87
N ILE A 217 -47.43 12.68 -11.78
CA ILE A 217 -47.45 13.00 -13.22
C ILE A 217 -48.19 11.91 -13.94
N ASN A 218 -49.23 12.25 -14.67
CA ASN A 218 -50.03 11.28 -15.43
C ASN A 218 -49.26 10.78 -16.66
N GLN A 219 -49.60 9.59 -17.16
CA GLN A 219 -49.06 9.10 -18.41
C GLN A 219 -49.37 10.08 -19.55
N GLY A 220 -48.36 10.37 -20.38
CA GLY A 220 -48.47 11.31 -21.48
C GLY A 220 -48.58 12.79 -21.03
N GLU A 221 -48.24 13.12 -19.80
CA GLU A 221 -48.26 14.47 -19.25
C GLU A 221 -46.81 15.04 -19.16
N VAL A 222 -46.70 16.36 -19.34
CA VAL A 222 -45.54 17.16 -18.92
C VAL A 222 -45.95 18.07 -17.79
N LYS A 223 -45.33 17.92 -16.61
CA LYS A 223 -45.56 18.77 -15.46
C LYS A 223 -44.38 19.73 -15.28
N GLU A 224 -44.68 21.01 -15.10
CA GLU A 224 -43.66 22.02 -14.83
C GLU A 224 -43.45 22.08 -13.31
N LEU A 225 -42.21 21.86 -12.89
CA LEU A 225 -41.80 21.76 -11.47
C LEU A 225 -40.66 22.73 -11.18
N ALA A 226 -40.60 23.17 -9.93
CA ALA A 226 -39.49 23.97 -9.40
C ALA A 226 -38.43 23.10 -8.71
N GLU A 227 -38.79 21.86 -8.33
CA GLU A 227 -37.89 20.92 -7.68
C GLU A 227 -38.21 19.47 -8.03
N PHE A 228 -37.16 18.67 -8.29
CA PHE A 228 -37.26 17.27 -8.62
C PHE A 228 -35.98 16.53 -8.20
N GLY A 229 -36.08 15.55 -7.29
CA GLY A 229 -34.93 14.76 -6.86
C GLY A 229 -33.82 15.56 -6.16
N GLY A 230 -34.17 16.65 -5.45
CA GLY A 230 -33.21 17.55 -4.84
C GLY A 230 -32.59 18.59 -5.79
N TRP A 231 -32.85 18.49 -7.08
CA TRP A 231 -32.49 19.51 -8.08
C TRP A 231 -33.56 20.61 -8.09
N LYS A 232 -33.11 21.84 -8.00
CA LYS A 232 -33.99 23.04 -8.01
C LYS A 232 -33.82 23.78 -9.33
N ALA A 233 -34.91 24.41 -9.76
CA ALA A 233 -34.82 25.32 -10.91
C ALA A 233 -33.97 26.55 -10.54
N VAL A 234 -33.10 26.95 -11.44
CA VAL A 234 -32.21 28.10 -11.28
C VAL A 234 -33.05 29.38 -11.11
N ASN A 235 -32.65 30.23 -10.16
CA ASN A 235 -33.30 31.50 -9.85
C ASN A 235 -34.81 31.39 -9.57
N GLY A 236 -35.26 30.33 -8.88
CA GLY A 236 -36.68 30.14 -8.55
C GLY A 236 -37.57 29.88 -9.77
N GLY A 237 -37.01 29.47 -10.88
CA GLY A 237 -37.74 29.19 -12.10
C GLY A 237 -38.46 27.84 -12.09
N LYS A 238 -38.50 27.19 -13.24
CA LYS A 238 -39.15 25.89 -13.46
C LYS A 238 -38.48 25.13 -14.60
N PHE A 239 -38.76 23.83 -14.67
CA PHE A 239 -38.39 22.91 -15.74
C PHE A 239 -39.49 21.90 -15.99
N GLY A 240 -39.49 21.27 -17.15
CA GLY A 240 -40.50 20.27 -17.51
C GLY A 240 -40.06 18.86 -17.12
N VAL A 241 -40.97 18.09 -16.51
CA VAL A 241 -40.80 16.64 -16.34
C VAL A 241 -41.90 15.93 -17.12
N ALA A 242 -41.51 15.17 -18.12
CA ALA A 242 -42.42 14.43 -18.98
C ALA A 242 -42.47 12.95 -18.56
N ARG A 243 -43.66 12.37 -18.55
CA ARG A 243 -43.91 10.93 -18.38
C ARG A 243 -44.37 10.32 -19.69
N LYS A 244 -43.81 9.18 -20.11
CA LYS A 244 -44.22 8.41 -21.26
C LYS A 244 -45.71 8.11 -21.20
N THR A 245 -46.32 7.99 -22.38
CA THR A 245 -47.64 7.37 -22.56
C THR A 245 -47.57 5.87 -22.27
N ASP A 246 -48.71 5.23 -22.19
CA ASP A 246 -48.86 3.76 -22.16
C ASP A 246 -48.20 3.05 -23.37
N ARG A 247 -48.02 3.78 -24.48
CA ARG A 247 -47.37 3.32 -25.71
C ARG A 247 -45.87 3.61 -25.79
N GLY A 248 -45.28 4.14 -24.73
CA GLY A 248 -43.83 4.42 -24.66
C GLY A 248 -43.40 5.70 -25.35
N VAL A 249 -44.29 6.56 -25.79
CA VAL A 249 -44.02 7.85 -26.46
C VAL A 249 -44.01 8.96 -25.42
N PHE A 250 -43.03 9.85 -25.45
CA PHE A 250 -43.05 11.06 -24.61
C PHE A 250 -43.98 12.12 -25.19
N PRO A 251 -44.72 12.87 -24.37
CA PRO A 251 -45.67 13.89 -24.83
C PRO A 251 -45.01 15.07 -25.53
N ILE A 252 -43.71 15.18 -25.49
CA ILE A 252 -42.91 16.20 -26.19
C ILE A 252 -42.46 15.75 -27.59
N GLU A 253 -42.68 14.53 -27.98
CA GLU A 253 -42.41 13.98 -29.30
C GLU A 253 -43.48 14.42 -30.27
N THR A 254 -43.31 15.63 -30.76
CA THR A 254 -44.24 16.29 -31.63
C THR A 254 -43.95 16.00 -33.09
N VAL A 255 -44.91 16.26 -33.93
CA VAL A 255 -44.78 16.11 -35.37
C VAL A 255 -44.90 17.47 -36.03
N ASN A 256 -44.13 17.66 -37.10
CA ASN A 256 -44.27 18.83 -37.96
C ASN A 256 -45.32 18.52 -39.01
N THR A 257 -46.39 19.32 -39.07
CA THR A 257 -47.49 19.10 -39.98
C THR A 257 -47.45 20.15 -41.12
N VAL A 258 -47.44 19.65 -42.34
CA VAL A 258 -47.50 20.48 -43.55
C VAL A 258 -48.77 20.13 -44.31
N LEU A 259 -49.56 21.12 -44.65
CA LEU A 259 -50.75 20.97 -45.46
C LEU A 259 -50.39 20.52 -46.90
N LYS A 260 -50.90 19.37 -47.30
CA LYS A 260 -50.71 18.80 -48.61
C LYS A 260 -52.07 18.65 -49.28
N GLY A 261 -52.55 19.67 -49.88
CA GLY A 261 -53.92 19.76 -50.42
C GLY A 261 -54.92 20.30 -49.40
N ALA A 262 -56.19 20.33 -49.77
CA ALA A 262 -57.23 20.97 -48.97
C ALA A 262 -57.62 20.14 -47.73
N ASP A 263 -57.41 18.89 -47.72
CA ASP A 263 -57.93 17.93 -46.76
C ASP A 263 -56.86 16.98 -46.11
N ARG A 264 -55.62 17.11 -46.46
CA ARG A 264 -54.56 16.21 -46.02
C ARG A 264 -53.33 16.97 -45.52
N TYR A 265 -52.69 16.47 -44.44
CA TYR A 265 -51.41 16.91 -43.93
C TYR A 265 -50.36 15.81 -44.08
N ASN A 266 -49.17 16.19 -44.52
CA ASN A 266 -47.99 15.36 -44.33
C ASN A 266 -47.41 15.68 -42.98
N THR A 267 -47.17 14.66 -42.20
CA THR A 267 -46.67 14.80 -40.86
C THR A 267 -45.30 14.16 -40.78
N TRP A 268 -44.31 14.92 -40.39
CA TRP A 268 -42.97 14.42 -40.13
C TRP A 268 -42.85 14.15 -38.64
N THR A 269 -42.32 12.97 -38.33
CA THR A 269 -41.84 12.73 -36.98
C THR A 269 -40.65 13.59 -36.74
N GLN A 270 -40.66 14.34 -35.67
CA GLN A 270 -39.50 15.10 -35.27
C GLN A 270 -38.52 14.19 -34.56
N GLU A 271 -37.27 14.28 -34.92
CA GLU A 271 -36.20 13.54 -34.30
C GLU A 271 -35.80 14.20 -32.98
N SER A 272 -36.57 13.91 -31.94
CA SER A 272 -36.15 14.19 -30.57
C SER A 272 -35.16 13.12 -30.18
N VAL A 273 -33.92 13.50 -30.02
CA VAL A 273 -32.78 12.60 -29.79
C VAL A 273 -32.38 12.68 -28.32
N PHE A 274 -32.75 11.66 -27.56
CA PHE A 274 -32.36 11.52 -26.13
C PHE A 274 -32.56 10.06 -25.71
N ASN A 275 -32.06 9.71 -24.52
CA ASN A 275 -32.23 8.37 -23.97
C ASN A 275 -33.69 8.17 -23.52
N ARG A 276 -34.34 7.08 -24.01
CA ARG A 276 -35.73 6.77 -23.71
C ARG A 276 -35.91 5.53 -22.81
N ASP A 277 -34.88 5.08 -22.12
CA ASP A 277 -34.96 3.86 -21.30
C ASP A 277 -35.88 4.12 -20.07
N SER A 278 -35.77 5.28 -19.44
CA SER A 278 -36.61 5.65 -18.31
C SER A 278 -38.01 6.06 -18.68
N ARG A 279 -38.95 5.93 -17.75
CA ARG A 279 -40.37 6.38 -17.93
C ARG A 279 -40.52 7.88 -17.88
N TYR A 280 -39.56 8.59 -17.23
CA TYR A 280 -39.55 10.03 -17.08
C TYR A 280 -38.32 10.63 -17.75
N ALA A 281 -38.47 11.86 -18.22
CA ALA A 281 -37.38 12.68 -18.72
C ALA A 281 -37.60 14.14 -18.29
N LEU A 282 -36.50 14.83 -17.91
CA LEU A 282 -36.52 16.22 -17.50
C LEU A 282 -36.04 17.10 -18.67
N PHE A 283 -36.61 18.30 -18.80
CA PHE A 283 -36.27 19.25 -19.86
C PHE A 283 -35.96 20.62 -19.24
N LEU A 284 -34.75 21.11 -19.48
CA LEU A 284 -34.23 22.33 -18.86
C LEU A 284 -34.85 23.60 -19.39
N SER A 285 -35.30 23.59 -20.66
CA SER A 285 -35.76 24.77 -21.38
C SER A 285 -37.09 24.51 -22.05
N LYS A 286 -37.87 25.58 -22.24
CA LYS A 286 -39.07 25.59 -23.05
C LYS A 286 -39.03 26.75 -24.02
N VAL A 287 -39.38 26.49 -25.25
CA VAL A 287 -39.37 27.47 -26.32
C VAL A 287 -40.74 27.52 -26.99
N ARG A 288 -41.14 28.69 -27.39
CA ARG A 288 -42.27 28.92 -28.28
C ARG A 288 -41.80 29.31 -29.67
N THR A 289 -42.28 28.62 -30.67
CA THR A 289 -41.96 28.87 -32.09
C THR A 289 -43.18 29.39 -32.83
N LYS A 290 -42.98 30.18 -33.87
CA LYS A 290 -44.04 30.70 -34.70
C LYS A 290 -43.58 30.75 -36.15
N SER A 291 -44.49 30.36 -37.08
CA SER A 291 -44.23 30.53 -38.51
C SER A 291 -44.16 32.00 -38.95
N THR A 292 -43.21 32.32 -39.83
CA THR A 292 -43.07 33.66 -40.39
C THR A 292 -44.01 33.97 -41.56
N ARG A 293 -44.87 33.05 -41.97
CA ARG A 293 -45.76 33.22 -43.13
C ARG A 293 -46.80 34.32 -42.94
N ASN A 294 -47.09 34.74 -41.70
CA ASN A 294 -47.99 35.85 -41.40
C ASN A 294 -47.29 36.88 -40.53
N LEU A 295 -46.48 37.74 -41.12
CA LEU A 295 -45.71 38.79 -40.45
C LEU A 295 -46.61 39.86 -39.79
N SER A 296 -47.87 40.03 -40.26
CA SER A 296 -48.80 41.05 -39.74
C SER A 296 -49.32 40.74 -38.32
N THR A 297 -49.29 39.50 -37.90
CA THR A 297 -49.70 39.06 -36.55
C THR A 297 -48.52 38.77 -35.63
N PHE A 298 -47.32 39.14 -36.07
CA PHE A 298 -46.10 38.73 -35.43
C PHE A 298 -45.56 39.84 -34.51
N ASP A 299 -45.49 39.53 -33.22
CA ASP A 299 -44.87 40.43 -32.24
C ASP A 299 -43.36 40.13 -32.16
N LYS A 300 -42.53 40.98 -32.79
CA LYS A 300 -41.09 40.86 -32.82
C LYS A 300 -40.44 40.94 -31.43
N SER A 301 -41.11 41.52 -30.43
CA SER A 301 -40.63 41.61 -29.05
C SER A 301 -40.63 40.27 -28.34
N VAL A 302 -41.45 39.35 -28.82
CA VAL A 302 -41.71 38.06 -28.18
C VAL A 302 -40.93 36.92 -28.78
N TYR A 303 -40.44 37.07 -30.02
CA TYR A 303 -39.76 36.02 -30.78
C TYR A 303 -38.45 36.52 -31.39
N MET A 304 -37.44 35.67 -31.37
CA MET A 304 -36.21 35.98 -32.10
C MET A 304 -36.26 35.49 -33.54
N ASP A 305 -35.82 36.35 -34.45
CA ASP A 305 -35.65 35.96 -35.86
C ASP A 305 -34.47 34.99 -35.99
N ARG A 306 -34.72 33.86 -36.58
CA ARG A 306 -33.68 32.92 -36.96
C ARG A 306 -33.27 33.15 -38.39
N ASN A 307 -32.37 34.10 -38.63
CA ASN A 307 -31.64 34.29 -39.88
C ASN A 307 -32.21 33.51 -41.05
N GLU A 308 -32.92 34.13 -41.94
CA GLU A 308 -33.51 33.57 -43.17
C GLU A 308 -35.04 33.61 -43.25
N GLY A 309 -35.71 34.28 -42.33
CA GLY A 309 -37.10 34.68 -42.53
C GLY A 309 -38.14 33.54 -42.49
N LYS A 310 -37.79 32.36 -42.02
CA LYS A 310 -38.73 31.21 -42.07
C LYS A 310 -39.32 30.80 -40.75
N THR A 311 -38.64 31.01 -39.63
CA THR A 311 -39.13 30.60 -38.31
C THR A 311 -38.59 31.46 -37.18
N ILE A 312 -39.36 31.66 -36.16
CA ILE A 312 -39.02 32.53 -35.07
C ILE A 312 -39.28 31.76 -33.75
N SER A 313 -38.32 31.85 -32.84
CA SER A 313 -38.42 31.20 -31.56
C SER A 313 -38.12 32.16 -30.42
N LYS A 314 -38.81 31.97 -29.29
CA LYS A 314 -38.56 32.65 -28.03
C LYS A 314 -38.44 31.64 -26.89
N GLY A 315 -37.35 31.74 -26.12
CA GLY A 315 -37.28 31.04 -24.84
C GLY A 315 -38.31 31.60 -23.85
N LEU A 316 -39.00 30.74 -23.17
CA LEU A 316 -39.96 31.13 -22.16
C LEU A 316 -39.24 31.44 -20.86
N GLU A 317 -39.71 32.51 -20.17
CA GLU A 317 -39.17 32.93 -18.88
C GLU A 317 -39.31 31.83 -17.81
N GLY A 318 -38.36 31.82 -16.88
CA GLY A 318 -38.31 30.88 -15.78
C GLY A 318 -37.70 29.51 -16.11
N PHE A 319 -37.38 29.23 -17.37
CA PHE A 319 -36.69 27.99 -17.75
C PHE A 319 -35.16 28.23 -17.85
N ASN A 320 -34.52 28.35 -16.68
CA ASN A 320 -33.12 28.77 -16.56
C ASN A 320 -32.15 27.60 -16.28
N GLY A 321 -32.64 26.37 -16.30
CA GLY A 321 -31.88 25.18 -15.96
C GLY A 321 -32.13 24.66 -14.55
N ILE A 322 -31.33 23.74 -14.12
CA ILE A 322 -31.38 23.10 -12.81
C ILE A 322 -30.08 23.25 -12.05
N GLU A 323 -30.14 23.26 -10.74
CA GLU A 323 -28.97 23.27 -9.85
C GLU A 323 -29.19 22.42 -8.60
N LYS A 324 -28.10 21.83 -8.07
CA LYS A 324 -28.10 21.12 -6.81
C LYS A 324 -26.81 21.36 -6.07
N THR A 325 -26.90 21.48 -4.74
CA THR A 325 -25.76 21.67 -3.85
C THR A 325 -25.37 20.35 -3.21
N PHE A 326 -24.07 20.11 -3.15
CA PHE A 326 -23.43 18.94 -2.58
C PHE A 326 -22.40 19.37 -1.53
N LYS A 327 -22.14 18.52 -0.52
CA LYS A 327 -21.04 18.74 0.41
C LYS A 327 -19.70 18.36 -0.25
N VAL A 328 -18.66 19.13 0.03
CA VAL A 328 -17.29 18.72 -0.31
C VAL A 328 -16.87 17.58 0.61
N TYR A 329 -16.34 16.51 0.04
CA TYR A 329 -16.00 15.31 0.81
C TYR A 329 -14.97 15.59 1.90
N SER A 330 -13.94 16.37 1.61
CA SER A 330 -12.98 16.84 2.60
C SER A 330 -12.76 18.35 2.50
N GLN A 331 -13.18 19.08 3.51
CA GLN A 331 -12.94 20.52 3.58
C GLN A 331 -11.45 20.84 3.81
N GLY A 332 -10.71 20.00 4.57
CA GLY A 332 -9.33 20.26 4.94
C GLY A 332 -8.35 20.15 3.79
N VAL A 333 -8.53 19.15 2.93
CA VAL A 333 -7.60 18.90 1.80
C VAL A 333 -8.24 19.14 0.42
N GLY A 334 -9.55 19.41 0.39
CA GLY A 334 -10.29 19.56 -0.85
C GLY A 334 -10.69 18.23 -1.48
N SER A 335 -11.18 18.29 -2.72
CA SER A 335 -11.65 17.14 -3.49
C SER A 335 -11.48 17.39 -4.98
N SER A 336 -11.86 16.44 -5.82
CA SER A 336 -12.10 16.67 -7.24
C SER A 336 -13.41 16.02 -7.66
N VAL A 337 -14.15 16.68 -8.55
CA VAL A 337 -15.49 16.29 -8.99
C VAL A 337 -15.48 15.90 -10.45
N GLU A 338 -16.20 14.83 -10.80
CA GLU A 338 -16.56 14.49 -12.18
C GLU A 338 -18.10 14.51 -12.32
N ILE A 339 -18.58 15.05 -13.43
CA ILE A 339 -19.99 15.15 -13.79
C ILE A 339 -20.20 14.43 -15.11
N ALA A 340 -21.14 13.51 -15.17
CA ALA A 340 -21.49 12.83 -16.43
C ALA A 340 -23.01 12.67 -16.54
N PHE A 341 -23.55 12.82 -17.75
CA PHE A 341 -24.95 12.55 -18.03
C PHE A 341 -25.20 12.34 -19.53
N ASN A 342 -26.32 11.72 -19.84
CA ASN A 342 -26.77 11.58 -21.21
C ASN A 342 -27.32 12.90 -21.73
N ILE A 343 -26.95 13.27 -22.95
CA ILE A 343 -27.35 14.49 -23.62
C ILE A 343 -28.19 14.19 -24.83
N GLY A 344 -28.98 15.18 -25.23
CA GLY A 344 -29.80 15.08 -26.41
C GLY A 344 -30.33 16.44 -26.82
N TYR A 345 -31.18 16.42 -27.80
CA TYR A 345 -31.91 17.59 -28.25
C TYR A 345 -33.32 17.22 -28.66
N THR A 346 -34.19 18.18 -28.63
CA THR A 346 -35.53 18.10 -29.21
C THR A 346 -35.57 19.13 -30.33
N GLY A 347 -36.23 18.80 -31.43
CA GLY A 347 -36.35 19.77 -32.48
C GLY A 347 -36.44 19.23 -33.88
N ASP A 348 -36.45 20.16 -34.79
CA ASP A 348 -36.51 19.93 -36.24
C ASP A 348 -35.14 19.45 -36.75
N ILE A 349 -35.15 18.55 -37.71
CA ILE A 349 -33.94 18.05 -38.38
C ILE A 349 -33.06 19.18 -38.92
N ASP A 350 -33.70 20.19 -39.51
CA ASP A 350 -33.04 21.34 -40.14
C ASP A 350 -32.77 22.49 -39.18
N GLY A 351 -33.26 22.40 -37.93
CA GLY A 351 -33.13 23.49 -36.94
C GLY A 351 -31.80 23.49 -36.19
N LYS A 352 -31.36 24.68 -35.73
CA LYS A 352 -30.25 24.76 -34.76
C LYS A 352 -30.64 24.06 -33.49
N LYS A 353 -29.73 23.28 -32.94
CA LYS A 353 -29.92 22.59 -31.68
C LYS A 353 -29.66 23.53 -30.50
N ALA A 354 -30.42 23.41 -29.41
CA ALA A 354 -30.11 24.08 -28.16
C ALA A 354 -28.78 23.57 -27.60
N THR A 355 -28.00 24.43 -26.98
CA THR A 355 -26.69 24.07 -26.42
C THR A 355 -26.72 24.08 -24.88
N TYR A 356 -26.01 23.13 -24.28
CA TYR A 356 -25.88 23.04 -22.83
C TYR A 356 -24.80 23.94 -22.29
N LYS A 357 -24.98 24.41 -21.05
CA LYS A 357 -23.96 24.99 -20.20
C LYS A 357 -23.90 24.19 -18.91
N VAL A 358 -22.70 23.79 -18.51
CA VAL A 358 -22.45 23.07 -17.24
C VAL A 358 -21.48 23.88 -16.41
N GLU A 359 -21.85 24.17 -15.17
CA GLU A 359 -21.07 24.97 -14.24
C GLU A 359 -20.91 24.22 -12.90
N LEU A 360 -19.74 24.35 -12.28
CA LEU A 360 -19.50 24.00 -10.90
C LEU A 360 -19.09 25.26 -10.13
N LEU A 361 -19.85 25.59 -9.10
CA LEU A 361 -19.66 26.74 -8.24
C LEU A 361 -19.27 26.24 -6.84
N GLY A 362 -18.08 26.55 -6.36
CA GLY A 362 -17.64 26.24 -5.01
C GLY A 362 -18.15 27.30 -4.03
N LYS A 363 -18.58 26.89 -2.83
CA LYS A 363 -19.01 27.82 -1.79
C LYS A 363 -17.91 28.02 -0.76
N LYS A 364 -17.45 29.26 -0.66
CA LYS A 364 -16.47 29.70 0.31
C LYS A 364 -16.96 30.99 0.97
N GLU A 365 -17.00 31.03 2.29
CA GLU A 365 -17.43 32.23 3.04
C GLU A 365 -18.78 32.81 2.57
N ASN A 366 -19.76 31.95 2.27
CA ASN A 366 -21.08 32.26 1.73
C ASN A 366 -21.12 32.81 0.29
N ASN A 367 -20.02 32.84 -0.43
CA ASN A 367 -19.97 33.24 -1.83
C ASN A 367 -19.87 32.04 -2.75
N ASP A 368 -20.65 32.05 -3.84
CA ASP A 368 -20.50 31.09 -4.95
C ASP A 368 -19.34 31.53 -5.85
N ILE A 369 -18.29 30.75 -5.92
CA ILE A 369 -17.10 31.01 -6.73
C ILE A 369 -17.10 30.02 -7.91
N PRO A 370 -17.09 30.50 -9.18
CA PRO A 370 -17.04 29.61 -10.32
C PRO A 370 -15.68 28.88 -10.38
N LEU A 371 -15.73 27.55 -10.31
CA LEU A 371 -14.57 26.65 -10.43
C LEU A 371 -14.50 26.01 -11.81
N TYR A 372 -15.65 25.91 -12.49
CA TYR A 372 -15.74 25.28 -13.81
C TYR A 372 -16.94 25.85 -14.58
N SER A 373 -16.78 26.09 -15.88
CA SER A 373 -17.87 26.51 -16.74
C SER A 373 -17.54 26.11 -18.19
N VAL A 374 -18.40 25.28 -18.77
CA VAL A 374 -18.28 24.87 -20.18
C VAL A 374 -19.62 24.91 -20.86
N ASN A 375 -19.59 25.10 -22.17
CA ASN A 375 -20.74 24.96 -23.03
C ASN A 375 -20.45 24.00 -24.19
N PHE A 376 -21.47 23.38 -24.72
CA PHE A 376 -21.34 22.45 -25.86
C PHE A 376 -22.66 22.26 -26.62
N ASP A 377 -22.52 21.88 -27.88
CA ASP A 377 -23.60 21.49 -28.77
C ASP A 377 -23.80 19.97 -28.68
N PRO A 378 -24.99 19.46 -28.32
CA PRO A 378 -25.25 18.04 -28.19
C PRO A 378 -25.17 17.27 -29.53
N ALA A 379 -25.19 17.96 -30.65
CA ALA A 379 -25.05 17.36 -31.97
C ALA A 379 -23.59 17.28 -32.46
N LYS A 380 -22.62 17.69 -31.64
CA LYS A 380 -21.19 17.70 -31.98
C LYS A 380 -20.35 16.95 -30.96
N SER A 381 -19.47 16.08 -31.42
CA SER A 381 -18.48 15.45 -30.55
C SER A 381 -17.30 16.38 -30.32
N VAL A 382 -16.86 16.50 -29.06
CA VAL A 382 -15.71 17.30 -28.63
C VAL A 382 -14.97 16.52 -27.55
N SER A 383 -13.64 16.54 -27.59
CA SER A 383 -12.79 16.09 -26.48
C SER A 383 -11.65 17.07 -26.32
N ASP A 384 -11.60 17.73 -25.20
CA ASP A 384 -10.60 18.74 -24.84
C ASP A 384 -10.13 18.54 -23.38
N ASN A 385 -9.43 19.51 -22.83
CA ASN A 385 -8.91 19.44 -21.45
C ASN A 385 -9.99 19.56 -20.38
N ASP A 386 -11.18 20.09 -20.73
CA ASP A 386 -12.24 20.36 -19.77
C ASP A 386 -13.37 19.31 -19.82
N LYS A 387 -13.63 18.74 -20.99
CA LYS A 387 -14.76 17.85 -21.21
C LYS A 387 -14.55 16.84 -22.34
N SER A 388 -15.38 15.81 -22.33
CA SER A 388 -15.58 14.87 -23.43
C SER A 388 -17.07 14.82 -23.75
N VAL A 389 -17.44 15.06 -24.97
CA VAL A 389 -18.82 15.02 -25.49
C VAL A 389 -18.88 14.02 -26.63
N THR A 390 -19.71 13.01 -26.50
CA THR A 390 -20.13 12.16 -27.61
C THR A 390 -21.45 12.68 -28.13
N LYS A 391 -21.52 12.99 -29.41
CA LYS A 391 -22.72 13.60 -29.99
C LYS A 391 -23.94 12.70 -29.92
N ALA A 392 -25.11 13.30 -29.73
CA ALA A 392 -26.40 12.67 -30.00
C ALA A 392 -26.58 12.56 -31.52
N THR A 393 -27.09 11.41 -31.97
CA THR A 393 -27.20 11.11 -33.40
C THR A 393 -28.64 10.85 -33.76
N GLU A 394 -29.17 11.63 -34.71
CA GLU A 394 -30.50 11.43 -35.27
C GLU A 394 -30.50 10.39 -36.39
N ILE A 395 -31.65 9.82 -36.59
CA ILE A 395 -31.95 8.95 -37.74
C ILE A 395 -33.11 9.60 -38.50
N SER A 396 -33.07 9.60 -39.82
CA SER A 396 -34.06 10.24 -40.69
C SER A 396 -35.51 9.95 -40.29
N SER A 397 -36.27 11.01 -40.10
CA SER A 397 -37.70 10.89 -39.83
C SER A 397 -38.50 10.33 -41.01
N LYS A 398 -39.66 9.75 -40.69
CA LYS A 398 -40.60 9.25 -41.71
C LYS A 398 -41.80 10.17 -41.85
N ILE A 399 -42.24 10.37 -43.05
CA ILE A 399 -43.43 11.16 -43.34
C ILE A 399 -44.66 10.31 -42.99
N ILE A 400 -45.58 10.90 -42.24
CA ILE A 400 -46.86 10.33 -41.90
C ILE A 400 -47.93 11.09 -42.70
N ASP A 401 -48.61 10.38 -43.60
CA ASP A 401 -49.78 10.92 -44.32
C ASP A 401 -51.07 10.65 -43.53
N MET A 402 -51.74 11.72 -43.14
CA MET A 402 -52.99 11.64 -42.38
C MET A 402 -54.03 12.62 -42.92
N PRO A 403 -55.33 12.25 -42.97
CA PRO A 403 -56.38 13.20 -43.23
C PRO A 403 -56.47 14.28 -42.16
N VAL A 404 -56.85 15.52 -42.53
CA VAL A 404 -56.97 16.64 -41.60
C VAL A 404 -57.80 16.29 -40.38
N ALA A 405 -58.96 15.68 -40.55
CA ALA A 405 -59.86 15.22 -39.50
C ALA A 405 -59.23 14.15 -38.57
N GLY A 406 -58.21 13.44 -39.01
CA GLY A 406 -57.51 12.43 -38.22
C GLY A 406 -56.35 12.94 -37.41
N ILE A 407 -55.96 14.20 -37.55
CA ILE A 407 -54.81 14.77 -36.84
C ILE A 407 -55.22 15.23 -35.45
N ASN A 408 -55.09 14.37 -34.51
CA ASN A 408 -55.23 14.68 -33.08
C ASN A 408 -54.11 14.03 -32.27
N LYS A 409 -53.97 14.45 -31.03
CA LYS A 409 -52.88 14.00 -30.14
C LYS A 409 -52.83 12.49 -29.96
N GLU A 410 -53.97 11.86 -29.86
CA GLU A 410 -54.09 10.41 -29.67
C GLU A 410 -53.61 9.66 -30.88
N ASN A 411 -54.11 10.00 -32.09
CA ASN A 411 -53.74 9.36 -33.33
C ASN A 411 -52.25 9.57 -33.66
N LEU A 412 -51.68 10.72 -33.33
CA LEU A 412 -50.25 10.97 -33.49
C LEU A 412 -49.42 10.13 -32.53
N ASN A 413 -49.83 10.01 -31.27
CA ASN A 413 -49.17 9.14 -30.28
C ASN A 413 -49.21 7.65 -30.75
N HIS A 414 -50.32 7.21 -31.34
CA HIS A 414 -50.39 5.88 -31.91
C HIS A 414 -49.37 5.67 -33.03
N LYS A 415 -49.26 6.64 -33.94
CA LYS A 415 -48.35 6.54 -35.08
C LYS A 415 -46.90 6.61 -34.62
N LEU A 416 -46.54 7.47 -33.65
CA LEU A 416 -45.18 7.57 -33.10
C LEU A 416 -44.76 6.32 -32.31
N ALA A 417 -45.71 5.51 -31.85
CA ALA A 417 -45.42 4.23 -31.21
C ALA A 417 -45.11 3.11 -32.19
N GLU A 418 -45.49 3.26 -33.47
CA GLU A 418 -45.38 2.24 -34.52
C GLU A 418 -44.09 2.41 -35.35
N SER A 419 -43.44 1.31 -35.70
CA SER A 419 -42.40 1.31 -36.73
C SER A 419 -43.04 1.58 -38.10
N PRO A 420 -42.45 2.41 -38.97
CA PRO A 420 -41.16 3.04 -38.91
C PRO A 420 -41.16 4.48 -38.30
N TYR A 421 -42.28 4.90 -37.71
CA TYR A 421 -42.48 6.32 -37.29
C TYR A 421 -41.95 6.61 -35.89
N SER A 422 -41.68 5.59 -35.09
CA SER A 422 -41.12 5.79 -33.75
C SER A 422 -39.76 6.49 -33.79
N PRO A 423 -39.50 7.46 -32.92
CA PRO A 423 -38.19 8.10 -32.80
C PRO A 423 -37.07 7.12 -32.51
N LYS A 424 -36.00 7.17 -33.26
CA LYS A 424 -34.87 6.19 -33.21
C LYS A 424 -33.51 6.83 -32.96
N GLY A 425 -33.45 8.10 -32.72
CA GLY A 425 -32.18 8.76 -32.46
C GLY A 425 -31.52 8.24 -31.21
N THR A 426 -30.18 8.21 -31.16
CA THR A 426 -29.37 7.80 -30.02
C THR A 426 -28.87 8.98 -29.25
N ALA A 427 -28.99 8.93 -27.92
CA ALA A 427 -28.42 9.93 -27.02
C ALA A 427 -26.90 10.02 -27.16
N GLY A 428 -26.37 11.22 -26.95
CA GLY A 428 -24.97 11.43 -26.70
C GLY A 428 -24.64 11.39 -25.19
N THR A 429 -23.40 11.63 -24.86
CA THR A 429 -22.93 11.71 -23.48
C THR A 429 -22.07 12.96 -23.26
N PHE A 430 -22.22 13.56 -22.10
CA PHE A 430 -21.30 14.55 -21.58
C PHE A 430 -20.53 13.95 -20.41
N LYS A 431 -19.22 14.19 -20.34
CA LYS A 431 -18.37 13.89 -19.19
C LYS A 431 -17.39 15.04 -19.00
N SER A 432 -17.38 15.64 -17.80
CA SER A 432 -16.33 16.59 -17.41
C SER A 432 -14.99 15.86 -17.23
N LYS A 433 -13.89 16.57 -17.38
CA LYS A 433 -12.63 16.14 -16.77
C LYS A 433 -12.71 16.33 -15.25
N LYS A 434 -11.68 15.91 -14.52
CA LYS A 434 -11.60 16.14 -13.07
C LYS A 434 -11.59 17.65 -12.80
N ILE A 435 -12.60 18.12 -12.07
CA ILE A 435 -12.75 19.52 -11.65
C ILE A 435 -12.19 19.63 -10.24
N ASP A 436 -11.14 20.42 -10.06
CA ASP A 436 -10.49 20.59 -8.77
C ASP A 436 -11.31 21.48 -7.83
N ILE A 437 -11.55 21.01 -6.60
CA ILE A 437 -12.06 21.81 -5.50
C ILE A 437 -10.93 21.93 -4.47
N PRO A 438 -10.35 23.12 -4.31
CA PRO A 438 -9.29 23.36 -3.33
C PRO A 438 -9.77 23.18 -1.88
N ALA A 439 -8.82 23.12 -0.94
CA ALA A 439 -9.13 23.14 0.49
C ALA A 439 -9.89 24.42 0.89
N GLY A 440 -10.70 24.33 1.94
CA GLY A 440 -11.46 25.44 2.50
C GLY A 440 -12.87 25.63 1.92
N TYR A 441 -13.25 24.88 0.90
CA TYR A 441 -14.62 24.85 0.40
C TYR A 441 -15.46 23.86 1.20
N THR A 442 -16.69 24.27 1.61
CA THR A 442 -17.62 23.44 2.39
C THR A 442 -18.63 22.71 1.50
N GLU A 443 -19.04 23.38 0.43
CA GLU A 443 -20.06 22.92 -0.51
C GLU A 443 -19.66 23.27 -1.94
N TYR A 444 -20.22 22.55 -2.89
CA TYR A 444 -20.21 22.92 -4.29
C TYR A 444 -21.60 22.73 -4.90
N LYS A 445 -21.88 23.53 -5.91
CA LYS A 445 -23.14 23.52 -6.63
C LYS A 445 -22.89 23.15 -8.09
N VAL A 446 -23.58 22.14 -8.57
CA VAL A 446 -23.62 21.80 -10.00
C VAL A 446 -24.83 22.48 -10.61
N ARG A 447 -24.64 23.21 -11.71
CA ARG A 447 -25.69 23.84 -12.50
C ARG A 447 -25.63 23.35 -13.93
N ILE A 448 -26.76 22.93 -14.47
CA ILE A 448 -26.92 22.54 -15.87
C ILE A 448 -28.05 23.40 -16.47
N SER A 449 -27.71 24.15 -17.49
CA SER A 449 -28.62 25.15 -18.06
C SER A 449 -28.50 25.20 -19.59
N SER A 450 -29.31 26.06 -20.21
CA SER A 450 -29.10 26.45 -21.60
C SER A 450 -27.94 27.44 -21.69
N ASN A 451 -27.05 27.26 -22.67
CA ASN A 451 -26.01 28.23 -22.97
C ASN A 451 -26.59 29.54 -23.55
N ASP A 452 -27.71 29.45 -24.26
CA ASP A 452 -28.34 30.57 -24.92
C ASP A 452 -29.87 30.37 -24.88
N ASN A 453 -30.53 31.11 -23.98
CA ASN A 453 -32.00 31.05 -23.84
C ASN A 453 -32.75 31.68 -25.03
N LEU A 454 -32.04 32.28 -25.98
CA LEU A 454 -32.62 32.95 -27.13
C LEU A 454 -32.63 32.06 -28.37
N HIS A 455 -31.61 31.21 -28.56
CA HIS A 455 -31.45 30.31 -29.72
C HIS A 455 -31.69 28.83 -29.31
N LEU A 456 -32.92 28.50 -28.95
CA LEU A 456 -33.26 27.19 -28.44
C LEU A 456 -33.51 26.11 -29.51
N GLY A 457 -33.03 26.34 -30.71
CA GLY A 457 -32.78 25.28 -31.66
C GLY A 457 -33.93 24.81 -32.54
N MET A 458 -35.07 25.44 -32.51
CA MET A 458 -36.23 24.91 -33.21
C MET A 458 -36.67 25.74 -34.39
N GLY A 459 -36.98 25.10 -35.49
CA GLY A 459 -37.44 25.71 -36.70
C GLY A 459 -38.74 25.03 -37.18
N TYR A 460 -39.87 25.47 -36.64
CA TYR A 460 -41.15 24.93 -37.07
C TYR A 460 -41.93 25.88 -37.94
N GLN A 461 -42.70 25.30 -38.83
CA GLN A 461 -43.59 26.06 -39.69
C GLN A 461 -44.88 26.48 -39.01
N VAL A 462 -45.18 25.99 -37.78
CA VAL A 462 -46.39 26.22 -37.02
C VAL A 462 -46.03 26.71 -35.61
N GLU A 463 -46.93 27.42 -34.96
CA GLU A 463 -46.77 27.89 -33.58
C GLU A 463 -46.92 26.72 -32.59
N TRP A 464 -45.88 26.47 -31.82
CA TRP A 464 -45.83 25.40 -30.83
C TRP A 464 -45.00 25.78 -29.58
N ASN A 465 -45.32 25.12 -28.47
CA ASN A 465 -44.48 25.11 -27.29
C ASN A 465 -43.68 23.82 -27.24
N HIS A 466 -42.37 23.93 -27.22
CA HIS A 466 -41.46 22.79 -27.22
C HIS A 466 -40.59 22.79 -25.99
N TYR A 467 -40.32 21.61 -25.47
CA TYR A 467 -39.34 21.42 -24.41
C TYR A 467 -37.99 21.06 -25.05
N ALA A 468 -36.90 21.61 -24.52
CA ALA A 468 -35.54 21.42 -25.04
C ALA A 468 -34.57 21.07 -23.92
N LEU A 469 -33.39 20.57 -24.29
CA LEU A 469 -32.33 20.15 -23.41
C LEU A 469 -32.77 19.04 -22.45
N PRO A 470 -32.98 17.84 -22.97
CA PRO A 470 -33.37 16.69 -22.16
C PRO A 470 -32.27 16.23 -21.22
N ILE A 471 -32.66 15.89 -20.00
CA ILE A 471 -31.87 15.16 -19.02
C ILE A 471 -32.60 13.87 -18.71
N THR A 472 -31.92 12.76 -18.77
CA THR A 472 -32.45 11.43 -18.43
C THR A 472 -31.67 10.86 -17.26
N GLY A 473 -32.31 9.97 -16.48
CA GLY A 473 -31.68 9.38 -15.29
C GLY A 473 -30.51 8.46 -15.59
N THR A 474 -30.63 7.66 -16.63
CA THR A 474 -29.61 6.68 -16.98
C THR A 474 -28.27 7.36 -17.28
N GLY A 475 -27.20 6.94 -16.58
CA GLY A 475 -25.86 7.51 -16.76
C GLY A 475 -25.64 8.90 -16.14
N PHE A 476 -26.59 9.39 -15.33
CA PHE A 476 -26.41 10.65 -14.61
C PHE A 476 -25.57 10.42 -13.35
N THR A 477 -24.40 11.02 -13.27
CA THR A 477 -23.50 10.87 -12.12
C THR A 477 -22.87 12.22 -11.74
N VAL A 478 -22.72 12.43 -10.44
CA VAL A 478 -21.86 13.44 -9.82
C VAL A 478 -21.03 12.71 -8.79
N THR A 479 -19.74 12.61 -9.01
CA THR A 479 -18.83 11.86 -8.14
C THR A 479 -17.70 12.72 -7.63
N GLN A 480 -17.22 12.43 -6.42
CA GLN A 480 -15.99 13.01 -5.87
C GLN A 480 -14.92 11.95 -5.77
N ASN A 481 -13.71 12.27 -6.21
CA ASN A 481 -12.54 11.42 -6.06
C ASN A 481 -11.88 11.64 -4.70
N THR A 482 -11.44 10.58 -4.05
CA THR A 482 -10.86 10.61 -2.70
C THR A 482 -9.34 10.68 -2.69
N SER A 483 -8.68 10.74 -3.84
CA SER A 483 -7.21 10.68 -3.96
C SER A 483 -6.47 11.76 -3.17
N LYS A 484 -7.05 12.97 -3.01
CA LYS A 484 -6.45 14.02 -2.16
C LYS A 484 -6.43 13.63 -0.68
N VAL A 485 -7.51 13.01 -0.19
CA VAL A 485 -7.60 12.49 1.17
C VAL A 485 -6.64 11.32 1.37
N ALA A 486 -6.59 10.43 0.39
CA ALA A 486 -5.67 9.30 0.40
C ALA A 486 -4.20 9.75 0.41
N LYS A 487 -3.88 10.79 -0.35
CA LYS A 487 -2.56 11.43 -0.35
C LYS A 487 -2.20 11.99 1.03
N ASP A 488 -3.07 12.79 1.64
CA ASP A 488 -2.87 13.36 2.98
C ASP A 488 -2.62 12.27 4.04
N LEU A 489 -3.40 11.19 3.99
CA LEU A 489 -3.22 10.05 4.90
C LEU A 489 -1.91 9.32 4.64
N ALA A 490 -1.54 9.09 3.37
CA ALA A 490 -0.30 8.45 3.00
C ALA A 490 0.93 9.28 3.40
N GLU A 491 0.87 10.62 3.26
CA GLU A 491 1.90 11.55 3.75
C GLU A 491 2.07 11.45 5.28
N LYS A 492 0.98 11.44 6.03
CA LYS A 492 1.02 11.29 7.50
C LYS A 492 1.62 9.94 7.92
N VAL A 493 1.24 8.85 7.23
CA VAL A 493 1.83 7.52 7.46
C VAL A 493 3.32 7.53 7.13
N TYR A 494 3.71 8.03 5.96
CA TYR A 494 5.09 8.12 5.53
C TYR A 494 5.98 8.88 6.53
N ASN A 495 5.53 10.04 7.00
CA ASN A 495 6.25 10.86 7.96
C ASN A 495 6.48 10.11 9.27
N LYS A 496 5.44 9.48 9.83
CA LYS A 496 5.56 8.68 11.06
C LYS A 496 6.47 7.46 10.90
N LEU A 497 6.36 6.74 9.78
CA LEU A 497 7.25 5.60 9.49
C LEU A 497 8.71 6.04 9.34
N THR A 498 8.95 7.21 8.74
CA THR A 498 10.28 7.78 8.58
C THR A 498 10.87 8.23 9.92
N GLU A 499 10.08 8.87 10.79
CA GLU A 499 10.48 9.27 12.14
C GLU A 499 10.85 8.06 13.02
N GLN A 500 10.15 6.95 12.87
CA GLN A 500 10.38 5.72 13.65
C GLN A 500 11.43 4.79 13.02
N LYS A 501 11.88 5.06 11.81
CA LYS A 501 12.71 4.18 11.00
C LYS A 501 13.97 3.69 11.72
N GLU A 502 14.73 4.60 12.37
CA GLU A 502 15.96 4.21 13.07
C GLU A 502 15.68 3.22 14.20
N LYS A 503 14.62 3.47 14.95
CA LYS A 503 14.20 2.57 16.03
C LYS A 503 13.72 1.22 15.48
N ASP A 504 12.88 1.23 14.45
CA ASP A 504 12.27 0.04 13.88
C ASP A 504 13.30 -0.85 13.19
N THR A 505 14.32 -0.25 12.56
CA THR A 505 15.38 -0.98 11.83
C THR A 505 16.58 -1.37 12.71
N LYS A 506 16.57 -1.09 14.00
CA LYS A 506 17.67 -1.39 14.92
C LYS A 506 18.08 -2.86 14.91
N TRP A 507 17.12 -3.75 14.78
CA TRP A 507 17.28 -5.20 14.73
C TRP A 507 17.02 -5.81 13.37
N SER A 508 17.29 -5.07 12.29
CA SER A 508 17.07 -5.52 10.91
C SER A 508 18.37 -5.87 10.22
N THR A 509 18.36 -6.93 9.43
CA THR A 509 19.46 -7.20 8.49
C THR A 509 19.51 -6.14 7.39
N LEU A 510 20.63 -6.03 6.68
CA LEU A 510 20.75 -5.10 5.54
C LEU A 510 19.69 -5.37 4.47
N GLU A 511 19.35 -6.64 4.24
CA GLU A 511 18.34 -7.04 3.26
C GLU A 511 16.93 -6.60 3.66
N THR A 512 16.50 -6.89 4.91
CA THR A 512 15.17 -6.48 5.39
C THR A 512 15.03 -4.98 5.49
N LYS A 513 16.10 -4.27 5.86
CA LYS A 513 16.15 -2.80 5.88
C LYS A 513 16.00 -2.22 4.46
N ALA A 514 16.76 -2.75 3.48
CA ALA A 514 16.69 -2.30 2.10
C ALA A 514 15.30 -2.55 1.49
N ALA A 515 14.69 -3.71 1.76
CA ALA A 515 13.33 -4.02 1.30
C ALA A 515 12.26 -3.10 1.92
N TYR A 516 12.44 -2.65 3.17
CA TYR A 516 11.57 -1.66 3.80
C TYR A 516 11.78 -0.26 3.21
N ASP A 517 13.04 0.15 3.00
CA ASP A 517 13.41 1.43 2.41
C ASP A 517 12.85 1.59 1.00
N GLU A 518 12.88 0.52 0.19
CA GLU A 518 12.25 0.50 -1.14
C GLU A 518 10.75 0.82 -1.06
N LYS A 519 10.04 0.25 -0.07
CA LYS A 519 8.60 0.49 0.08
C LYS A 519 8.29 1.91 0.59
N LEU A 520 9.10 2.45 1.49
CA LEU A 520 8.99 3.85 1.89
C LEU A 520 9.22 4.81 0.70
N GLN A 521 10.21 4.50 -0.13
CA GLN A 521 10.48 5.28 -1.33
C GLN A 521 9.29 5.25 -2.31
N LYS A 522 8.61 4.11 -2.49
CA LYS A 522 7.40 4.00 -3.32
C LYS A 522 6.25 4.85 -2.80
N ILE A 523 6.05 4.92 -1.47
CA ILE A 523 5.04 5.83 -0.90
C ILE A 523 5.38 7.28 -1.30
N LYS A 524 6.64 7.69 -1.16
CA LYS A 524 7.10 9.02 -1.51
C LYS A 524 6.88 9.34 -3.00
N GLU A 525 7.23 8.43 -3.89
CA GLU A 525 7.03 8.56 -5.34
C GLU A 525 5.54 8.76 -5.71
N ASN A 526 4.64 7.98 -5.09
CA ASN A 526 3.21 8.14 -5.28
C ASN A 526 2.70 9.51 -4.78
N ILE A 527 3.24 9.99 -3.63
CA ILE A 527 2.91 11.31 -3.10
C ILE A 527 3.33 12.42 -4.06
N GLU A 528 4.52 12.32 -4.65
CA GLU A 528 5.08 13.31 -5.58
C GLU A 528 4.37 13.30 -6.94
N SER A 529 4.04 12.14 -7.46
CA SER A 529 3.40 11.98 -8.77
C SER A 529 1.90 12.21 -8.76
N GLY A 530 1.23 12.08 -7.62
CA GLY A 530 -0.23 12.14 -7.50
C GLY A 530 -0.88 10.84 -8.01
N ALA A 531 -1.03 9.88 -7.13
CA ALA A 531 -1.57 8.55 -7.42
C ALA A 531 -3.09 8.44 -7.17
N SER A 532 -3.68 7.31 -7.50
CA SER A 532 -5.06 6.97 -7.16
C SER A 532 -5.18 6.59 -5.67
N THR A 533 -6.40 6.53 -5.14
CA THR A 533 -6.65 6.08 -3.77
C THR A 533 -6.18 4.64 -3.58
N SER A 534 -6.46 3.76 -4.53
CA SER A 534 -6.04 2.36 -4.51
C SER A 534 -4.51 2.19 -4.55
N ASP A 535 -3.80 3.05 -5.27
CA ASP A 535 -2.34 3.02 -5.30
C ASP A 535 -1.75 3.39 -3.94
N TYR A 536 -2.27 4.46 -3.28
CA TYR A 536 -1.85 4.82 -1.92
C TYR A 536 -2.13 3.71 -0.91
N GLN A 537 -3.32 3.08 -0.97
CA GLN A 537 -3.67 1.94 -0.12
C GLN A 537 -2.67 0.79 -0.29
N THR A 538 -2.32 0.48 -1.54
CA THR A 538 -1.41 -0.62 -1.87
C THR A 538 0.01 -0.37 -1.34
N VAL A 539 0.60 0.79 -1.63
CA VAL A 539 1.98 1.06 -1.22
C VAL A 539 2.14 1.21 0.29
N VAL A 540 1.15 1.79 0.97
CA VAL A 540 1.14 1.88 2.44
C VAL A 540 1.02 0.50 3.07
N LYS A 541 0.12 -0.34 2.58
CA LYS A 541 -0.03 -1.72 3.04
C LYS A 541 1.26 -2.52 2.88
N GLU A 542 1.90 -2.44 1.71
CA GLU A 542 3.17 -3.12 1.44
C GLU A 542 4.30 -2.65 2.39
N ALA A 543 4.37 -1.35 2.69
CA ALA A 543 5.36 -0.81 3.63
C ALA A 543 5.13 -1.34 5.06
N LEU A 544 3.87 -1.37 5.52
CA LEU A 544 3.51 -1.90 6.83
C LEU A 544 3.77 -3.42 6.95
N GLU A 545 3.59 -4.18 5.87
CA GLU A 545 3.95 -5.60 5.83
C GLU A 545 5.47 -5.80 5.95
N LYS A 546 6.28 -4.94 5.34
CA LYS A 546 7.74 -4.98 5.52
C LYS A 546 8.16 -4.53 6.90
N GLN A 547 7.52 -3.50 7.48
CA GLN A 547 7.78 -3.05 8.85
C GLN A 547 7.63 -4.18 9.88
N LYS A 548 6.61 -5.03 9.75
CA LYS A 548 6.38 -6.18 10.65
C LYS A 548 7.54 -7.18 10.70
N ASN A 549 8.35 -7.22 9.66
CA ASN A 549 9.47 -8.15 9.52
C ASN A 549 10.82 -7.56 9.96
N LEU A 550 10.85 -6.32 10.46
CA LEU A 550 12.08 -5.62 10.82
C LEU A 550 12.73 -6.13 12.11
N ASN A 551 11.95 -6.74 13.03
CA ASN A 551 12.51 -7.23 14.29
C ASN A 551 13.05 -8.64 14.14
N GLU A 552 14.30 -8.77 13.77
CA GLU A 552 15.06 -10.01 13.65
C GLU A 552 16.02 -10.25 14.82
N GLU A 553 15.86 -9.59 15.97
CA GLU A 553 16.76 -9.66 17.13
C GLU A 553 17.12 -11.11 17.50
N LYS A 554 16.10 -11.98 17.62
CA LYS A 554 16.30 -13.39 17.96
C LYS A 554 17.16 -14.12 16.93
N LYS A 555 16.91 -13.88 15.65
CA LYS A 555 17.63 -14.51 14.54
C LYS A 555 19.09 -14.06 14.49
N ILE A 556 19.34 -12.75 14.67
CA ILE A 556 20.67 -12.16 14.67
C ILE A 556 21.50 -12.70 15.84
N LYS A 557 20.93 -12.70 17.08
CA LYS A 557 21.61 -13.22 18.27
C LYS A 557 21.86 -14.73 18.18
N HIS A 558 20.89 -15.48 17.62
CA HIS A 558 21.05 -16.92 17.43
C HIS A 558 22.19 -17.24 16.46
N LYS A 559 22.21 -16.54 15.31
CA LYS A 559 23.29 -16.70 14.33
C LYS A 559 24.67 -16.40 14.91
N ALA A 560 24.80 -15.32 15.67
CA ALA A 560 26.07 -14.97 16.32
C ALA A 560 26.53 -16.02 17.35
N ALA A 561 25.60 -16.60 18.10
CA ALA A 561 25.88 -17.65 19.06
C ALA A 561 26.27 -18.98 18.36
N ASP A 562 25.62 -19.30 17.24
CA ASP A 562 26.00 -20.46 16.41
C ASP A 562 27.44 -20.36 15.89
N GLU A 563 27.84 -19.16 15.40
CA GLU A 563 29.21 -18.90 14.93
C GLU A 563 30.25 -19.05 16.06
N ILE A 564 29.92 -18.61 17.30
CA ILE A 564 30.76 -18.82 18.49
C ILE A 564 30.86 -20.31 18.80
N ALA A 565 29.74 -21.04 18.78
CA ALA A 565 29.68 -22.47 19.09
C ALA A 565 30.47 -23.29 18.08
N GLU A 566 30.36 -22.96 16.79
CA GLU A 566 31.14 -23.59 15.71
C GLU A 566 32.63 -23.40 15.93
N LYS A 567 33.06 -22.18 16.26
CA LYS A 567 34.46 -21.88 16.53
C LYS A 567 34.99 -22.58 17.77
N ALA A 568 34.20 -22.70 18.83
CA ALA A 568 34.54 -23.47 20.00
C ALA A 568 34.69 -24.96 19.66
N ALA A 569 33.75 -25.54 18.89
CA ALA A 569 33.82 -26.92 18.45
C ALA A 569 35.08 -27.22 17.62
N GLU A 570 35.44 -26.37 16.65
CA GLU A 570 36.70 -26.48 15.90
C GLU A 570 37.92 -26.47 16.83
N LYS A 571 37.92 -25.63 17.86
CA LYS A 571 39.04 -25.52 18.79
C LYS A 571 39.14 -26.75 19.70
N LEU A 572 38.01 -27.26 20.18
CA LEU A 572 37.95 -28.46 21.00
C LEU A 572 38.47 -29.70 20.26
N VAL A 573 38.13 -29.85 18.99
CA VAL A 573 38.70 -30.94 18.14
C VAL A 573 40.22 -30.83 18.04
N LYS A 574 40.76 -29.63 17.79
CA LYS A 574 42.20 -29.42 17.71
C LYS A 574 42.92 -29.72 19.03
N ILE A 575 42.32 -29.45 20.18
CA ILE A 575 42.86 -29.77 21.50
C ILE A 575 42.80 -31.29 21.73
N ASP A 576 41.73 -31.97 21.32
CA ASP A 576 41.57 -33.41 21.49
C ASP A 576 42.55 -34.20 20.63
N ASP A 577 42.78 -33.75 19.40
CA ASP A 577 43.71 -34.37 18.47
C ASP A 577 45.20 -34.10 18.76
N ASP A 578 45.51 -33.17 19.70
CA ASP A 578 46.90 -32.82 20.03
C ASP A 578 47.53 -33.91 20.89
N GLU A 579 48.37 -34.73 20.27
CA GLU A 579 49.09 -35.82 20.91
C GLU A 579 50.21 -35.33 21.88
N THR A 580 50.58 -34.06 21.84
CA THR A 580 51.59 -33.52 22.77
C THR A 580 51.04 -33.25 24.15
N LEU A 581 49.71 -33.07 24.27
CA LEU A 581 49.01 -32.78 25.51
C LEU A 581 48.72 -34.07 26.32
N SER A 582 48.86 -33.95 27.63
CA SER A 582 48.30 -34.94 28.57
C SER A 582 46.79 -34.81 28.68
N GLU A 583 46.08 -35.83 29.17
CA GLU A 583 44.64 -35.80 29.40
C GLU A 583 44.20 -34.67 30.35
N ASN A 584 45.05 -34.34 31.34
CA ASN A 584 44.82 -33.24 32.25
C ASN A 584 44.94 -31.85 31.56
N GLU A 585 45.97 -31.69 30.71
CA GLU A 585 46.16 -30.46 29.92
C GLU A 585 45.06 -30.28 28.90
N LYS A 586 44.60 -31.34 28.21
CA LYS A 586 43.44 -31.31 27.34
C LYS A 586 42.18 -30.88 28.08
N ARG A 587 41.92 -31.46 29.28
CA ARG A 587 40.77 -31.11 30.08
C ARG A 587 40.77 -29.64 30.50
N ILE A 588 41.90 -29.11 30.98
CA ILE A 588 42.05 -27.69 31.37
C ILE A 588 41.83 -26.77 30.18
N ALA A 589 42.41 -27.10 29.02
CA ALA A 589 42.25 -26.31 27.80
C ALA A 589 40.78 -26.35 27.30
N THR A 590 40.13 -27.51 27.36
CA THR A 590 38.71 -27.69 27.01
C THR A 590 37.81 -26.81 27.90
N GLU A 591 38.01 -26.89 29.22
CA GLU A 591 37.25 -26.09 30.20
C GLU A 591 37.39 -24.58 29.93
N LYS A 592 38.61 -24.11 29.53
CA LYS A 592 38.87 -22.74 29.19
C LYS A 592 38.18 -22.32 27.90
N VAL A 593 38.17 -23.15 26.83
CA VAL A 593 37.44 -22.88 25.60
C VAL A 593 35.95 -22.76 25.87
N ILE A 594 35.38 -23.67 26.66
CA ILE A 594 33.96 -23.68 27.05
C ILE A 594 33.61 -22.41 27.80
N ALA A 595 34.43 -22.02 28.80
CA ALA A 595 34.19 -20.81 29.59
C ALA A 595 34.21 -19.52 28.74
N GLU A 596 35.17 -19.39 27.79
CA GLU A 596 35.19 -18.24 26.90
C GLU A 596 34.00 -18.23 25.89
N ALA A 597 33.57 -19.40 25.41
CA ALA A 597 32.39 -19.50 24.57
C ALA A 597 31.09 -19.13 25.31
N GLU A 598 30.91 -19.61 26.55
CA GLU A 598 29.77 -19.27 27.38
C GLU A 598 29.73 -17.77 27.72
N LYS A 599 30.85 -17.17 28.06
CA LYS A 599 30.99 -15.73 28.30
C LYS A 599 30.65 -14.92 27.06
N ALA A 600 31.09 -15.33 25.88
CA ALA A 600 30.75 -14.71 24.61
C ALA A 600 29.25 -14.81 24.29
N ALA A 601 28.68 -16.01 24.46
CA ALA A 601 27.24 -16.23 24.26
C ALA A 601 26.37 -15.38 25.21
N GLN A 602 26.81 -15.22 26.47
CA GLN A 602 26.14 -14.35 27.42
C GLN A 602 26.20 -12.87 26.99
N LYS A 603 27.36 -12.39 26.50
CA LYS A 603 27.48 -11.03 25.96
C LYS A 603 26.60 -10.81 24.74
N VAL A 604 26.49 -11.78 23.82
CA VAL A 604 25.55 -11.74 22.70
C VAL A 604 24.11 -11.64 23.18
N LYS A 605 23.73 -12.43 24.19
CA LYS A 605 22.38 -12.44 24.76
C LYS A 605 21.93 -11.09 25.30
N ILE A 606 22.82 -10.39 26.04
CA ILE A 606 22.53 -9.11 26.67
C ILE A 606 22.78 -7.89 25.77
N ALA A 607 23.37 -8.07 24.60
CA ALA A 607 23.62 -6.98 23.65
C ALA A 607 22.32 -6.25 23.28
N ILE A 608 22.38 -4.91 23.26
CA ILE A 608 21.22 -4.04 23.06
C ILE A 608 21.04 -3.57 21.59
N ASP A 609 22.00 -3.91 20.72
CA ASP A 609 22.01 -3.59 19.29
C ASP A 609 22.87 -4.58 18.50
N GLN A 610 22.85 -4.46 17.18
CA GLN A 610 23.61 -5.34 16.29
C GLN A 610 25.12 -5.18 16.44
N ASP A 611 25.58 -3.95 16.65
CA ASP A 611 27.03 -3.66 16.84
C ASP A 611 27.54 -4.34 18.11
N GLY A 612 26.76 -4.31 19.18
CA GLY A 612 27.04 -5.02 20.42
C GLY A 612 27.07 -6.54 20.24
N VAL A 613 26.17 -7.10 19.42
CA VAL A 613 26.17 -8.54 19.07
C VAL A 613 27.42 -8.89 18.27
N GLU A 614 27.74 -8.11 17.25
CA GLU A 614 28.90 -8.37 16.39
C GLU A 614 30.22 -8.26 17.15
N LYS A 615 30.33 -7.24 18.03
CA LYS A 615 31.49 -7.07 18.90
C LYS A 615 31.61 -8.24 19.88
N ALA A 616 30.53 -8.65 20.53
CA ALA A 616 30.55 -9.78 21.46
C ALA A 616 30.95 -11.11 20.78
N LYS A 617 30.48 -11.32 19.55
CA LYS A 617 30.87 -12.47 18.71
C LYS A 617 32.34 -12.44 18.38
N THR A 618 32.83 -11.31 17.84
CA THR A 618 34.24 -11.15 17.43
C THR A 618 35.18 -11.30 18.62
N ASP A 619 34.92 -10.61 19.71
CA ASP A 619 35.71 -10.70 20.94
C ASP A 619 35.73 -12.16 21.50
N GLY A 620 34.59 -12.85 21.42
CA GLY A 620 34.44 -14.23 21.85
C GLY A 620 35.24 -15.23 20.99
N ILE A 621 35.12 -15.11 19.68
CA ILE A 621 35.89 -15.93 18.72
C ILE A 621 37.40 -15.71 18.91
N ASP A 622 37.82 -14.47 19.12
CA ASP A 622 39.22 -14.12 19.40
C ASP A 622 39.70 -14.74 20.71
N ALA A 623 38.91 -14.68 21.77
CA ALA A 623 39.23 -15.30 23.07
C ALA A 623 39.37 -16.83 22.95
N ILE A 624 38.47 -17.49 22.24
CA ILE A 624 38.53 -18.93 21.96
C ILE A 624 39.79 -19.27 21.15
N THR A 625 40.10 -18.47 20.15
CA THR A 625 41.26 -18.67 19.26
C THR A 625 42.59 -18.59 20.02
N LYS A 626 42.66 -17.73 21.05
CA LYS A 626 43.83 -17.55 21.94
C LYS A 626 44.05 -18.66 22.93
N VAL A 627 43.19 -19.66 23.05
CA VAL A 627 43.39 -20.83 23.89
C VAL A 627 44.29 -21.82 23.13
N ASN A 628 45.62 -21.65 23.19
CA ASN A 628 46.59 -22.53 22.58
C ASN A 628 47.44 -23.19 23.67
N PRO A 629 47.06 -24.39 24.14
CA PRO A 629 47.81 -25.10 25.19
C PRO A 629 49.17 -25.58 24.69
N VAL A 630 50.11 -25.73 25.61
CA VAL A 630 51.45 -26.30 25.37
C VAL A 630 51.64 -27.54 26.30
N GLY A 631 51.91 -28.67 25.72
CA GLY A 631 52.03 -29.95 26.42
C GLY A 631 53.37 -30.04 27.16
N LYS A 632 53.34 -30.15 28.45
CA LYS A 632 54.50 -30.30 29.32
C LYS A 632 54.53 -31.61 30.11
N ASP A 633 53.34 -32.13 30.46
CA ASP A 633 53.24 -33.26 31.35
C ASP A 633 53.89 -34.53 30.78
N LYS A 634 53.62 -34.82 29.50
CA LYS A 634 54.23 -35.97 28.82
C LYS A 634 55.76 -35.87 28.72
N ALA A 635 56.25 -34.67 28.42
CA ALA A 635 57.69 -34.43 28.36
C ALA A 635 58.36 -34.60 29.73
N LYS A 636 57.73 -34.07 30.81
CA LYS A 636 58.25 -34.24 32.19
C LYS A 636 58.22 -35.72 32.59
N LYS A 637 57.13 -36.45 32.22
CA LYS A 637 57.03 -37.85 32.51
C LYS A 637 58.15 -38.67 31.78
N ALA A 638 58.42 -38.35 30.51
CA ALA A 638 59.47 -39.03 29.77
C ALA A 638 60.85 -38.79 30.40
N ILE A 639 61.13 -37.56 30.92
CA ILE A 639 62.37 -37.27 31.67
C ILE A 639 62.40 -38.10 32.96
N GLN A 640 61.32 -38.20 33.70
CA GLN A 640 61.25 -38.97 34.95
C GLN A 640 61.44 -40.46 34.66
N ASP A 641 60.75 -41.01 33.66
CA ASP A 641 60.87 -42.41 33.22
C ASP A 641 62.33 -42.76 32.82
N GLU A 642 63.04 -41.82 32.16
CA GLU A 642 64.47 -42.02 31.80
C GLU A 642 65.39 -41.88 33.02
N LEU A 643 65.08 -40.99 33.97
CA LEU A 643 65.77 -40.87 35.22
C LEU A 643 65.63 -42.17 36.04
N ASP A 644 64.42 -42.68 36.22
CA ASP A 644 64.14 -43.92 36.99
C ASP A 644 64.89 -45.11 36.37
N LYS A 645 64.90 -45.20 35.07
CA LYS A 645 65.62 -46.22 34.30
C LYS A 645 67.15 -46.10 34.58
N LYS A 646 67.69 -44.87 34.53
CA LYS A 646 69.11 -44.61 34.75
C LYS A 646 69.50 -44.89 36.18
N GLU A 647 68.67 -44.50 37.15
CA GLU A 647 68.90 -44.84 38.55
C GLU A 647 68.91 -46.34 38.81
N ALA A 648 68.04 -47.08 38.16
CA ALA A 648 68.06 -48.55 38.22
C ALA A 648 69.31 -49.15 37.62
N GLU A 649 69.78 -48.64 36.45
CA GLU A 649 71.09 -49.03 35.82
C GLU A 649 72.23 -48.79 36.78
N ILE A 650 72.32 -47.61 37.40
CA ILE A 650 73.35 -47.25 38.38
C ILE A 650 73.28 -48.19 39.60
N GLU A 651 72.09 -48.44 40.12
CA GLU A 651 71.92 -49.32 41.29
C GLU A 651 72.30 -50.78 40.98
N GLY A 652 71.95 -51.26 39.81
CA GLY A 652 72.32 -52.65 39.34
C GLY A 652 73.78 -52.78 38.97
N ASN A 653 74.58 -51.74 38.95
CA ASN A 653 76.00 -51.81 38.58
C ASN A 653 76.86 -52.23 39.77
N ASP A 654 77.30 -53.53 39.80
CA ASP A 654 78.11 -54.14 40.83
C ASP A 654 79.56 -53.63 40.85
N GLN A 655 80.00 -52.87 39.90
CA GLN A 655 81.34 -52.31 39.83
C GLN A 655 81.45 -50.97 40.58
N LEU A 656 80.34 -50.38 41.01
CA LEU A 656 80.28 -49.12 41.74
C LEU A 656 80.22 -49.31 43.25
N SER A 657 80.90 -48.44 44.00
CA SER A 657 80.68 -48.33 45.44
C SER A 657 79.39 -47.58 45.79
N PRO A 658 78.85 -47.72 47.02
CA PRO A 658 77.64 -46.98 47.40
C PRO A 658 77.76 -45.45 47.19
N ASP A 659 78.93 -44.86 47.52
CA ASP A 659 79.18 -43.42 47.34
C ASP A 659 79.22 -43.03 45.84
N GLU A 660 79.88 -43.88 45.01
CA GLU A 660 79.91 -43.64 43.54
C GLU A 660 78.53 -43.77 42.94
N LYS A 661 77.69 -44.73 43.39
CA LYS A 661 76.28 -44.81 42.99
C LYS A 661 75.55 -43.57 43.35
N GLN A 662 75.70 -43.07 44.60
CA GLN A 662 75.03 -41.88 45.06
C GLN A 662 75.38 -40.62 44.23
N VAL A 663 76.65 -40.41 43.99
CA VAL A 663 77.12 -39.29 43.12
C VAL A 663 76.59 -39.36 41.71
N ALA A 664 76.55 -40.59 41.13
CA ALA A 664 76.00 -40.80 39.80
C ALA A 664 74.48 -40.54 39.73
N LYS A 665 73.70 -41.00 40.75
CA LYS A 665 72.31 -40.71 40.86
C LYS A 665 72.04 -39.22 41.01
N GLU A 666 72.84 -38.48 41.82
CA GLU A 666 72.73 -37.04 41.93
C GLU A 666 73.03 -36.31 40.62
N GLN A 667 73.98 -36.77 39.82
CA GLN A 667 74.27 -36.23 38.50
C GLN A 667 73.11 -36.46 37.52
N ALA A 668 72.53 -37.69 37.51
CA ALA A 668 71.37 -37.99 36.68
C ALA A 668 70.19 -37.14 37.09
N LYS A 669 69.93 -37.03 38.39
CA LYS A 669 68.87 -36.16 38.92
C LYS A 669 69.09 -34.68 38.58
N ALA A 670 70.28 -34.19 38.70
CA ALA A 670 70.62 -32.82 38.32
C ALA A 670 70.35 -32.52 36.83
N ALA A 671 70.61 -33.54 35.92
CA ALA A 671 70.25 -33.43 34.54
C ALA A 671 68.74 -33.43 34.30
N ALA A 672 67.99 -34.30 35.01
CA ALA A 672 66.57 -34.33 34.97
C ALA A 672 65.93 -33.03 35.45
N ASP A 673 66.39 -32.52 36.62
CA ASP A 673 65.92 -31.26 37.21
C ASP A 673 66.19 -30.05 36.32
N LYS A 674 67.30 -30.01 35.62
CA LYS A 674 67.65 -28.97 34.63
C LYS A 674 66.65 -29.01 33.46
N ALA A 675 66.38 -30.17 32.91
CA ALA A 675 65.46 -30.32 31.81
C ALA A 675 63.99 -29.98 32.22
N THR A 676 63.56 -30.49 33.37
CA THR A 676 62.22 -30.18 33.94
C THR A 676 62.09 -28.67 34.15
N ARG A 677 63.07 -27.96 34.66
CA ARG A 677 63.04 -26.49 34.78
C ARG A 677 62.93 -25.77 33.44
N ALA A 678 63.61 -26.25 32.41
CA ALA A 678 63.53 -25.69 31.07
C ALA A 678 62.11 -25.86 30.45
N ILE A 679 61.45 -27.02 30.73
CA ILE A 679 60.07 -27.27 30.35
C ILE A 679 59.14 -26.34 31.13
N ASP A 680 59.34 -26.19 32.45
CA ASP A 680 58.48 -25.32 33.30
C ASP A 680 58.56 -23.84 32.91
N GLN A 681 59.69 -23.36 32.39
CA GLN A 681 59.86 -22.01 31.88
C GLN A 681 58.98 -21.69 30.63
N GLN A 682 58.56 -22.70 29.91
CA GLN A 682 57.66 -22.48 28.78
C GLN A 682 56.26 -22.08 29.28
N PRO A 683 55.49 -21.27 28.53
CA PRO A 683 54.12 -20.96 28.91
C PRO A 683 53.23 -22.20 28.88
N ALA A 684 52.20 -22.26 29.73
CA ALA A 684 51.20 -23.34 29.69
C ALA A 684 50.18 -23.16 28.56
N THR A 685 50.01 -21.91 28.12
CA THR A 685 49.15 -21.51 26.93
C THR A 685 49.83 -20.35 26.23
N ALA A 686 49.64 -20.23 24.92
CA ALA A 686 50.15 -19.12 24.12
C ALA A 686 49.02 -18.36 23.44
N ASP A 687 49.23 -17.09 23.13
CA ASP A 687 48.20 -16.23 22.52
C ASP A 687 47.99 -16.50 21.02
N THR A 688 48.99 -17.12 20.36
CA THR A 688 48.87 -17.51 18.95
C THR A 688 49.31 -18.97 18.72
N PRO A 689 48.81 -19.63 17.68
CA PRO A 689 49.24 -20.97 17.32
C PRO A 689 50.73 -21.06 17.04
N GLU A 690 51.37 -20.05 16.45
CA GLU A 690 52.81 -19.97 16.16
C GLU A 690 53.62 -19.93 17.45
N ALA A 691 53.20 -19.09 18.42
CA ALA A 691 53.83 -19.03 19.72
C ALA A 691 53.67 -20.34 20.51
N ALA A 692 52.55 -21.03 20.40
CA ALA A 692 52.36 -22.35 20.98
C ALA A 692 53.30 -23.39 20.36
N THR A 693 53.42 -23.37 19.04
CA THR A 693 54.33 -24.25 18.31
C THR A 693 55.79 -24.04 18.69
N GLN A 694 56.21 -22.77 18.85
CA GLN A 694 57.54 -22.43 19.33
C GLN A 694 57.80 -22.93 20.74
N ALA A 695 56.83 -22.71 21.66
CA ALA A 695 56.92 -23.17 23.03
C ALA A 695 56.95 -24.72 23.08
N GLN A 696 56.11 -25.42 22.28
CA GLN A 696 56.12 -26.86 22.21
C GLN A 696 57.46 -27.42 21.66
N THR A 697 58.01 -26.76 20.66
CA THR A 697 59.35 -27.12 20.14
C THR A 697 60.42 -26.97 21.23
N ALA A 698 60.36 -25.90 22.03
CA ALA A 698 61.23 -25.70 23.15
C ALA A 698 61.07 -26.79 24.24
N VAL A 699 59.83 -27.19 24.55
CA VAL A 699 59.55 -28.32 25.48
C VAL A 699 60.14 -29.62 24.95
N THR A 700 59.92 -29.96 23.67
CA THR A 700 60.46 -31.14 23.03
C THR A 700 61.98 -31.16 23.00
N THR A 701 62.60 -30.00 22.74
CA THR A 701 64.10 -29.84 22.75
C THR A 701 64.65 -30.06 24.18
N ALA A 702 63.96 -29.48 25.17
CA ALA A 702 64.36 -29.66 26.59
C ALA A 702 64.24 -31.13 27.02
N GLN A 703 63.14 -31.80 26.63
CA GLN A 703 62.97 -33.24 26.87
C GLN A 703 64.10 -34.06 26.23
N THR A 704 64.32 -33.94 24.93
CA THR A 704 65.29 -34.70 24.19
C THR A 704 66.75 -34.47 24.73
N THR A 705 67.05 -33.22 25.05
CA THR A 705 68.32 -32.85 25.68
C THR A 705 68.49 -33.46 27.07
N GLY A 706 67.42 -33.40 27.87
CA GLY A 706 67.40 -33.95 29.21
C GLY A 706 67.61 -35.45 29.22
N GLU A 707 66.84 -36.20 28.40
CA GLU A 707 66.99 -37.63 28.21
C GLU A 707 68.43 -37.99 27.79
N ALA A 708 68.99 -37.23 26.85
CA ALA A 708 70.38 -37.45 26.38
C ALA A 708 71.39 -37.16 27.49
N ASP A 709 71.22 -36.08 28.30
CA ASP A 709 72.14 -35.74 29.40
C ASP A 709 72.01 -36.78 30.51
N ILE A 710 70.82 -37.32 30.84
CA ILE A 710 70.65 -38.44 31.79
C ILE A 710 71.39 -39.67 31.30
N LYS A 711 71.24 -40.03 30.02
CA LYS A 711 71.91 -41.21 29.40
C LYS A 711 73.44 -41.07 29.43
N LYS A 712 73.99 -39.85 29.32
CA LYS A 712 75.46 -39.62 29.34
C LYS A 712 76.08 -39.84 30.69
N VAL A 713 75.31 -39.90 31.81
CA VAL A 713 75.85 -40.21 33.10
C VAL A 713 76.35 -41.63 33.10
N ASN A 714 77.66 -41.80 32.95
CA ASN A 714 78.32 -43.08 32.88
C ASN A 714 79.47 -43.21 33.91
N PRO A 715 79.09 -43.52 35.17
CA PRO A 715 80.06 -43.57 36.25
C PRO A 715 81.04 -44.74 36.02
N VAL A 716 82.32 -44.53 36.39
CA VAL A 716 83.35 -45.53 36.36
C VAL A 716 83.76 -45.91 37.74
N GLY A 717 83.58 -47.17 38.12
CA GLY A 717 83.99 -47.73 39.41
C GLY A 717 85.46 -47.71 39.63
N LYS A 718 85.95 -46.82 40.46
CA LYS A 718 87.38 -46.73 40.83
C LYS A 718 87.64 -47.22 42.23
N ASP A 719 86.68 -47.14 43.12
CA ASP A 719 86.87 -47.49 44.52
C ASP A 719 86.94 -49.01 44.77
N LYS A 720 86.21 -49.82 44.01
CA LYS A 720 86.34 -51.25 44.08
C LYS A 720 87.66 -51.75 43.48
N ALA A 721 88.16 -51.12 42.35
CA ALA A 721 89.44 -51.43 41.73
C ALA A 721 90.61 -51.06 42.64
N LYS A 722 90.47 -50.02 43.50
CA LYS A 722 91.50 -49.66 44.46
C LYS A 722 91.60 -50.59 45.67
N LYS A 723 90.46 -51.30 46.02
CA LYS A 723 90.35 -52.22 47.16
C LYS A 723 90.71 -53.69 46.79
N ALA A 724 90.75 -54.05 45.49
CA ALA A 724 91.28 -55.30 44.99
C ALA A 724 92.84 -55.21 44.81
#